data_97801a37745c30d35e8dd3a4c7449504
#
_entry.id   97801a37745c30d35e8dd3a4c7449504
#
_cell.length_a   1.000
_cell.length_b   1.000
_cell.length_c   1.000
_cell.angle_alpha   90.00
_cell.angle_beta   90.00
_cell.angle_gamma   90.00
#
_symmetry.space_group_name_H-M   'P 1'
#
loop_
_entity.id
_entity.type
_entity.pdbx_description
1 polymer ?
#
loop_
_entity_poly.entity_id
_entity_poly.type
_entity_poly.pdbx_seq_one_letter_code
_entity_poly.pdbx_strand_id
1 'polypeptide(L)'
;MRRPSWSLSLVSISLLLLLALPAAARNPIKNAFLDAYPNADGSVLTDVPSSSSHCGACHFDFDGGGARNPYGLAIEIAINGGMSNLEAVLSVENEDSDNDGFSNLVEVTDTVNFGNTPTFPGLTSGNVNTSSNVIIAELLDYLTPSGGSDTTPPDVLVIGPNGGESYGATTTQTVSWTASDASGIASVDLYLSDESGEGYKPVAKGLTNTGSFDWFVQNRPGVNNRLKVVARDGAGNYGDDTSDADFIIDPLAGGVVPTTLRDFDLPGTQPLEGAILEDPSATCITCHGGYDEAVEPWHTWQGSMMAHAQRDPHFLATMVIAEQDAPASGDLCLRCHTPGGWQEGRSFDTSGAMVTAVDRQGVQCDFCHRMVDPVYVEGVNPVEDLPILDDLDDLPPTQANGMFINDPAPVKRGPYPDVDASHQFLDSAFHRTSLLCGTCHDVSNPAFELGSGPNEYVPGNFDEEHPDADLRNMFPVERTYSEWTQSEYASTGVYAPQFAGNKPDGIVSSCLDCHMRDVSGRGADSGPVRADLGMHDLTGGNYWVPDIIETFFPGETDAVALADGKQRVIDLLQLSATLELIDTSGGTPSLQVKVTNETGHKLPSGYPEGRRMWINVKAYDEGMALIYESAAYDFGSADLSHDADAKIYEIEPGTSYRLADLLGLEPGPSFHFVLNDTIWSDNRIPPRGFTNANFQTIQSPVVNYSYADGQYWDETDYALPAAARSAEVTLYYQSTSKEYVEFLRDENTTNDLGLQLYDAWVTQGMAAPVAMATSSIDLNLTDAPGDTPAYRNHLGQNLPNPFNPSTKISFSQAEAGWARVAIYDSAGRLVKVLLDQHRNAGDYEVRWMGRDASGVKVSSGLYFYQLETPGYSATKKMVLLK
;
A
#
# COMPACT_ATOMS: atom_id res chain seq x y z
N MET A 1 17.63 33.12 63.02
CA MET A 1 17.25 34.55 63.26
C MET A 1 17.03 35.24 61.95
N ARG A 2 15.92 35.88 61.85
CA ARG A 2 15.47 36.84 60.86
C ARG A 2 14.89 36.30 59.59
N ARG A 3 13.57 36.39 59.51
CA ARG A 3 12.58 36.43 58.50
C ARG A 3 12.57 37.79 57.73
N PRO A 4 11.68 38.01 56.82
CA PRO A 4 11.75 37.95 55.36
C PRO A 4 11.38 39.34 54.77
N SER A 5 11.51 39.54 53.52
CA SER A 5 10.84 40.65 52.83
C SER A 5 10.11 40.13 51.57
N TRP A 6 8.82 40.34 51.57
CA TRP A 6 7.89 40.18 50.48
C TRP A 6 8.06 41.32 49.48
N SER A 7 8.18 41.04 48.22
CA SER A 7 7.92 42.01 47.16
C SER A 7 6.75 41.51 46.31
N LEU A 8 5.65 42.22 46.39
CA LEU A 8 4.53 42.08 45.45
C LEU A 8 4.99 42.45 44.03
N SER A 9 4.85 41.54 43.09
CA SER A 9 4.86 41.87 41.68
C SER A 9 3.42 41.99 41.19
N LEU A 10 3.07 43.18 40.73
CA LEU A 10 1.83 43.44 40.04
C LEU A 10 1.78 42.65 38.75
N VAL A 11 0.75 41.79 38.62
CA VAL A 11 0.35 41.20 37.34
C VAL A 11 -0.48 42.26 36.60
N SER A 12 0.11 42.86 35.61
CA SER A 12 -0.63 43.73 34.67
C SER A 12 -1.46 42.83 33.76
N ILE A 13 -2.78 42.86 33.96
CA ILE A 13 -3.76 42.29 33.04
C ILE A 13 -3.82 43.25 31.86
N SER A 14 -3.14 42.91 30.77
CA SER A 14 -3.33 43.55 29.48
C SER A 14 -4.63 43.04 28.86
N LEU A 15 -5.67 43.88 28.97
CA LEU A 15 -6.92 43.74 28.25
C LEU A 15 -6.61 44.00 26.77
N LEU A 16 -6.40 42.91 25.98
CA LEU A 16 -6.40 43.02 24.52
C LEU A 16 -7.84 43.35 24.08
N LEU A 17 -8.08 44.62 23.75
CA LEU A 17 -9.20 44.98 22.87
C LEU A 17 -8.93 44.28 21.49
N LEU A 18 -9.61 43.19 21.23
CA LEU A 18 -9.82 42.72 19.87
C LEU A 18 -10.70 43.79 19.19
N LEU A 19 -10.08 44.64 18.40
CA LEU A 19 -10.76 45.41 17.36
C LEU A 19 -11.39 44.40 16.40
N ALA A 20 -12.70 44.19 16.55
CA ALA A 20 -13.48 43.48 15.52
C ALA A 20 -13.32 44.26 14.22
N LEU A 21 -12.53 43.72 13.29
CA LEU A 21 -12.60 44.14 11.89
C LEU A 21 -14.02 43.85 11.41
N PRO A 22 -14.68 44.75 10.67
CA PRO A 22 -15.97 44.46 10.11
C PRO A 22 -15.86 43.21 9.25
N ALA A 23 -16.56 42.14 9.62
CA ALA A 23 -16.66 40.92 8.84
C ALA A 23 -17.34 41.27 7.53
N ALA A 24 -16.57 41.45 6.48
CA ALA A 24 -17.12 41.30 5.13
C ALA A 24 -17.74 39.90 5.08
N ALA A 25 -19.02 39.84 4.69
CA ALA A 25 -19.75 38.57 4.55
C ALA A 25 -18.83 37.55 3.85
N ARG A 26 -18.53 36.44 4.53
CA ARG A 26 -17.60 35.45 4.00
C ARG A 26 -18.38 34.63 2.98
N ASN A 27 -18.36 35.06 1.71
CA ASN A 27 -18.94 34.32 0.58
C ASN A 27 -18.66 32.82 0.61
N PRO A 28 -17.46 32.33 1.08
CA PRO A 28 -17.17 30.90 1.17
C PRO A 28 -18.11 30.09 2.08
N ILE A 29 -18.53 30.64 3.24
CA ILE A 29 -19.44 29.90 4.16
C ILE A 29 -20.84 29.82 3.57
N LYS A 30 -21.33 30.89 2.95
CA LYS A 30 -22.61 30.87 2.23
C LYS A 30 -22.61 29.86 1.10
N ASN A 31 -21.52 29.81 0.31
CA ASN A 31 -21.41 28.86 -0.80
C ASN A 31 -21.40 27.42 -0.24
N ALA A 32 -20.63 27.14 0.77
CA ALA A 32 -20.61 25.85 1.46
C ALA A 32 -21.98 25.42 2.01
N PHE A 33 -22.75 26.37 2.56
CA PHE A 33 -24.13 26.13 2.99
C PHE A 33 -25.06 25.76 1.82
N LEU A 34 -24.94 26.43 0.69
CA LEU A 34 -25.74 26.14 -0.50
C LEU A 34 -25.25 24.90 -1.24
N ASP A 35 -23.96 24.55 -1.11
CA ASP A 35 -23.42 23.30 -1.62
C ASP A 35 -23.92 22.12 -0.79
N ALA A 36 -23.97 22.24 0.55
CA ALA A 36 -24.57 21.25 1.44
C ALA A 36 -26.08 21.09 1.21
N TYR A 37 -26.78 22.21 1.02
CA TYR A 37 -28.24 22.25 0.94
C TYR A 37 -28.72 23.00 -0.31
N PRO A 38 -28.63 22.38 -1.50
CA PRO A 38 -28.99 23.03 -2.77
C PRO A 38 -30.45 23.50 -2.80
N ASN A 39 -31.33 22.82 -2.07
CA ASN A 39 -32.75 23.19 -1.99
C ASN A 39 -33.03 24.43 -1.11
N ALA A 40 -32.05 24.90 -0.35
CA ALA A 40 -32.14 26.15 0.41
C ALA A 40 -32.05 27.38 -0.51
N ASP A 41 -31.44 27.25 -1.69
CA ASP A 41 -31.33 28.33 -2.66
C ASP A 41 -32.73 28.68 -3.25
N GLY A 42 -33.11 29.92 -3.18
CA GLY A 42 -34.46 30.39 -3.57
C GLY A 42 -35.57 30.09 -2.55
N SER A 43 -35.25 29.49 -1.40
CA SER A 43 -36.15 29.36 -0.25
C SER A 43 -36.10 30.61 0.64
N VAL A 44 -36.94 30.65 1.69
CA VAL A 44 -36.93 31.73 2.68
C VAL A 44 -35.57 31.90 3.37
N LEU A 45 -34.76 30.82 3.47
CA LEU A 45 -33.41 30.90 4.05
C LEU A 45 -32.47 31.81 3.26
N THR A 46 -32.75 32.01 1.97
CA THR A 46 -31.92 32.81 1.06
C THR A 46 -32.67 33.96 0.36
N ASP A 47 -33.99 34.01 0.43
CA ASP A 47 -34.80 34.99 -0.34
C ASP A 47 -35.96 35.53 0.50
N VAL A 48 -35.59 36.41 1.46
CA VAL A 48 -36.61 37.13 2.25
C VAL A 48 -37.00 38.41 1.55
N PRO A 49 -38.29 38.69 1.36
CA PRO A 49 -38.76 39.85 0.56
C PRO A 49 -38.22 41.22 1.01
N SER A 50 -37.96 41.39 2.29
CA SER A 50 -37.42 42.63 2.87
C SER A 50 -35.89 42.74 2.91
N SER A 51 -35.17 41.69 2.57
CA SER A 51 -33.71 41.65 2.51
C SER A 51 -33.22 41.10 1.17
N SER A 52 -32.28 41.79 0.55
CA SER A 52 -31.59 41.31 -0.65
C SER A 52 -30.33 40.47 -0.32
N SER A 53 -30.07 40.28 0.94
CA SER A 53 -28.88 39.55 1.44
C SER A 53 -29.28 38.19 1.97
N HIS A 54 -28.43 37.19 1.79
CA HIS A 54 -28.76 35.79 2.05
C HIS A 54 -28.01 35.24 3.28
N CYS A 55 -27.89 36.05 4.34
CA CYS A 55 -27.03 35.68 5.51
C CYS A 55 -27.85 35.30 6.74
N GLY A 56 -29.18 35.35 6.69
CA GLY A 56 -30.07 35.13 7.85
C GLY A 56 -30.03 33.72 8.41
N ALA A 57 -29.65 32.71 7.64
CA ALA A 57 -29.47 31.38 8.15
C ALA A 57 -28.39 31.32 9.28
N CYS A 58 -27.34 32.13 9.17
CA CYS A 58 -26.21 32.12 10.11
C CYS A 58 -26.04 33.39 10.95
N HIS A 59 -26.74 34.50 10.63
CA HIS A 59 -26.57 35.79 11.28
C HIS A 59 -27.89 36.39 11.71
N PHE A 60 -27.89 37.14 12.83
CA PHE A 60 -28.99 37.99 13.22
C PHE A 60 -29.13 39.23 12.29
N ASP A 61 -28.01 39.65 11.70
CA ASP A 61 -27.98 40.69 10.67
C ASP A 61 -28.01 40.01 9.28
N PHE A 62 -29.11 40.15 8.58
CA PHE A 62 -29.34 39.51 7.28
C PHE A 62 -28.39 40.01 6.19
N ASP A 63 -27.68 41.14 6.41
CA ASP A 63 -26.61 41.60 5.53
C ASP A 63 -25.23 40.91 5.86
N GLY A 64 -25.20 40.00 6.84
CA GLY A 64 -24.04 39.20 7.18
C GLY A 64 -23.02 39.89 8.09
N GLY A 65 -23.39 41.03 8.71
CA GLY A 65 -22.61 41.70 9.72
C GLY A 65 -23.03 41.33 11.14
N GLY A 66 -22.28 41.78 12.15
CA GLY A 66 -22.68 41.69 13.54
C GLY A 66 -22.65 40.29 14.14
N ALA A 67 -23.51 40.03 15.13
CA ALA A 67 -23.53 38.75 15.86
C ALA A 67 -24.13 37.64 15.02
N ARG A 68 -23.58 36.46 15.18
CA ARG A 68 -24.15 35.25 14.61
C ARG A 68 -25.32 34.76 15.44
N ASN A 69 -26.31 34.16 14.78
CA ASN A 69 -27.32 33.37 15.47
C ASN A 69 -26.69 32.04 15.99
N PRO A 70 -27.39 31.25 16.84
CA PRO A 70 -26.85 30.02 17.40
C PRO A 70 -26.29 29.05 16.37
N TYR A 71 -26.98 28.82 15.25
CA TYR A 71 -26.49 27.95 14.16
C TYR A 71 -25.20 28.50 13.52
N GLY A 72 -25.16 29.78 13.17
CA GLY A 72 -23.94 30.38 12.64
C GLY A 72 -22.77 30.42 13.62
N LEU A 73 -23.07 30.47 14.95
CA LEU A 73 -22.06 30.38 16.01
C LEU A 73 -21.48 28.96 16.10
N ALA A 74 -22.32 27.92 16.00
CA ALA A 74 -21.88 26.53 15.98
C ALA A 74 -20.95 26.26 14.79
N ILE A 75 -21.31 26.70 13.59
CA ILE A 75 -20.44 26.62 12.40
C ILE A 75 -19.12 27.40 12.62
N GLU A 76 -19.16 28.57 13.22
CA GLU A 76 -17.93 29.36 13.50
C GLU A 76 -17.01 28.64 14.49
N ILE A 77 -17.56 27.99 15.49
CA ILE A 77 -16.80 27.17 16.44
C ILE A 77 -16.13 26.01 15.71
N ALA A 78 -16.84 25.30 14.85
CA ALA A 78 -16.32 24.21 14.05
C ALA A 78 -15.18 24.68 13.11
N ILE A 79 -15.37 25.81 12.40
CA ILE A 79 -14.31 26.40 11.55
C ILE A 79 -13.08 26.82 12.39
N ASN A 80 -13.31 27.42 13.56
CA ASN A 80 -12.20 27.79 14.45
C ASN A 80 -11.50 26.56 15.08
N GLY A 81 -12.21 25.41 15.10
CA GLY A 81 -11.66 24.11 15.46
C GLY A 81 -10.84 23.47 14.33
N GLY A 82 -10.84 24.04 13.13
CA GLY A 82 -10.01 23.59 12.02
C GLY A 82 -10.78 22.98 10.83
N MET A 83 -12.10 22.87 10.91
CA MET A 83 -12.91 22.31 9.83
C MET A 83 -12.98 23.26 8.62
N SER A 84 -13.10 22.70 7.42
CA SER A 84 -13.43 23.49 6.23
C SER A 84 -14.86 24.08 6.35
N ASN A 85 -15.21 25.02 5.50
CA ASN A 85 -16.53 25.65 5.58
C ASN A 85 -17.67 24.64 5.33
N LEU A 86 -17.49 23.69 4.42
CA LEU A 86 -18.50 22.68 4.12
C LEU A 86 -18.64 21.68 5.28
N GLU A 87 -17.55 21.17 5.78
CA GLU A 87 -17.54 20.26 6.94
C GLU A 87 -18.14 20.89 8.19
N ALA A 88 -17.81 22.14 8.47
CA ALA A 88 -18.38 22.84 9.59
C ALA A 88 -19.92 23.01 9.46
N VAL A 89 -20.43 23.18 8.23
CA VAL A 89 -21.88 23.20 7.98
C VAL A 89 -22.48 21.81 8.23
N LEU A 90 -21.84 20.76 7.72
CA LEU A 90 -22.31 19.38 7.87
C LEU A 90 -22.16 18.85 9.31
N SER A 91 -21.11 19.25 10.03
CA SER A 91 -20.86 18.76 11.39
C SER A 91 -21.92 19.17 12.41
N VAL A 92 -22.67 20.23 12.15
CA VAL A 92 -23.75 20.73 13.04
C VAL A 92 -25.14 20.29 12.61
N GLU A 93 -25.28 19.42 11.62
CA GLU A 93 -26.58 18.97 11.07
C GLU A 93 -27.48 18.32 12.12
N ASN A 94 -26.91 17.49 12.98
CA ASN A 94 -27.65 16.77 14.02
C ASN A 94 -27.80 17.55 15.31
N GLU A 95 -27.26 18.75 15.38
CA GLU A 95 -27.46 19.65 16.52
C GLU A 95 -28.82 20.37 16.42
N ASP A 96 -29.41 20.68 17.55
CA ASP A 96 -30.56 21.60 17.71
C ASP A 96 -29.96 22.91 18.22
N SER A 97 -29.57 23.80 17.28
CA SER A 97 -28.78 24.96 17.60
C SER A 97 -29.57 26.04 18.36
N ASP A 98 -30.87 26.11 18.15
CA ASP A 98 -31.72 27.10 18.80
C ASP A 98 -32.63 26.53 19.90
N ASN A 99 -32.55 25.23 20.15
CA ASN A 99 -33.26 24.46 21.18
C ASN A 99 -34.80 24.52 21.01
N ASP A 100 -35.29 24.43 19.77
CA ASP A 100 -36.70 24.41 19.48
C ASP A 100 -37.28 22.97 19.37
N GLY A 101 -36.40 21.95 19.40
CA GLY A 101 -36.73 20.54 19.38
C GLY A 101 -36.54 19.86 18.03
N PHE A 102 -36.00 20.58 17.05
CA PHE A 102 -35.66 20.06 15.71
C PHE A 102 -34.15 20.13 15.47
N SER A 103 -33.61 19.21 14.72
CA SER A 103 -32.19 19.33 14.32
C SER A 103 -32.02 20.32 13.17
N ASN A 104 -30.88 20.96 13.09
CA ASN A 104 -30.52 21.90 12.02
C ASN A 104 -30.78 21.32 10.63
N LEU A 105 -30.47 20.01 10.42
CA LEU A 105 -30.74 19.33 9.17
C LEU A 105 -32.23 19.29 8.83
N VAL A 106 -33.08 18.97 9.81
CA VAL A 106 -34.54 18.92 9.62
C VAL A 106 -35.06 20.31 9.22
N GLU A 107 -34.57 21.34 9.86
CA GLU A 107 -35.03 22.70 9.58
C GLU A 107 -34.59 23.21 8.21
N VAL A 108 -33.34 22.96 7.82
CA VAL A 108 -32.78 23.44 6.55
C VAL A 108 -33.28 22.62 5.36
N THR A 109 -33.52 21.32 5.53
CA THR A 109 -33.85 20.40 4.42
C THR A 109 -35.31 20.05 4.32
N ASP A 110 -36.19 20.58 5.19
CA ASP A 110 -37.57 20.14 5.18
C ASP A 110 -38.24 20.34 3.83
N THR A 111 -38.24 19.26 3.07
CA THR A 111 -38.86 19.16 1.76
C THR A 111 -40.06 18.21 1.76
N VAL A 112 -40.29 17.48 2.84
CA VAL A 112 -41.25 16.37 2.88
C VAL A 112 -42.20 16.41 4.09
N ASN A 113 -41.66 16.66 5.29
CA ASN A 113 -42.36 16.41 6.56
C ASN A 113 -43.13 17.61 7.11
N PHE A 114 -42.72 18.84 6.76
CA PHE A 114 -43.25 20.07 7.34
C PHE A 114 -43.86 21.01 6.31
N GLY A 115 -44.25 20.46 5.16
CA GLY A 115 -44.90 21.22 4.11
C GLY A 115 -43.97 21.78 3.04
N ASN A 116 -42.79 21.24 2.90
CA ASN A 116 -41.72 21.61 1.96
C ASN A 116 -41.26 23.08 2.15
N THR A 117 -41.15 23.53 3.39
CA THR A 117 -40.77 24.91 3.70
C THR A 117 -39.61 24.89 4.70
N PRO A 118 -38.35 25.10 4.27
CA PRO A 118 -37.21 25.21 5.17
C PRO A 118 -37.44 26.30 6.22
N THR A 119 -36.93 26.07 7.43
CA THR A 119 -36.98 26.98 8.56
C THR A 119 -35.55 27.45 8.97
N PHE A 120 -35.46 28.46 9.82
CA PHE A 120 -34.17 29.02 10.24
C PHE A 120 -33.60 28.28 11.43
N PRO A 121 -32.49 27.53 11.30
CA PRO A 121 -31.93 26.64 12.36
C PRO A 121 -31.26 27.39 13.51
N GLY A 122 -31.32 28.68 13.54
CA GLY A 122 -30.75 29.52 14.58
C GLY A 122 -31.66 30.65 15.04
N LEU A 123 -32.91 30.67 14.60
CA LEU A 123 -33.88 31.70 14.97
C LEU A 123 -35.13 31.07 15.59
N THR A 124 -35.50 31.53 16.77
CA THR A 124 -36.71 31.16 17.50
C THR A 124 -37.60 32.37 17.74
N SER A 125 -38.83 32.15 18.17
CA SER A 125 -39.73 33.22 18.66
C SER A 125 -39.10 34.01 19.83
N GLY A 126 -38.14 33.41 20.55
CA GLY A 126 -37.42 34.04 21.67
C GLY A 126 -36.28 34.99 21.27
N ASN A 127 -35.60 34.72 20.14
CA ASN A 127 -34.43 35.48 19.70
C ASN A 127 -34.61 36.25 18.39
N VAL A 128 -35.66 36.04 17.61
CA VAL A 128 -35.92 36.68 16.30
C VAL A 128 -35.95 38.21 16.39
N ASN A 129 -36.33 38.79 17.55
CA ASN A 129 -36.36 40.23 17.77
C ASN A 129 -34.96 40.87 17.81
N THR A 130 -33.88 40.07 17.79
CA THR A 130 -32.50 40.55 17.64
C THR A 130 -32.05 40.62 16.20
N SER A 131 -32.88 40.11 15.25
CA SER A 131 -32.58 40.17 13.82
C SER A 131 -32.72 41.59 13.28
N SER A 132 -31.84 41.99 12.38
CA SER A 132 -31.75 43.28 11.77
C SER A 132 -31.72 43.21 10.24
N ASN A 133 -32.01 44.33 9.58
CA ASN A 133 -32.05 44.45 8.12
C ASN A 133 -33.09 43.54 7.43
N VAL A 134 -34.19 43.20 8.16
CA VAL A 134 -35.31 42.38 7.70
C VAL A 134 -36.56 42.76 8.46
N ILE A 135 -37.72 42.58 7.83
CA ILE A 135 -39.03 42.74 8.50
C ILE A 135 -39.33 41.46 9.28
N ILE A 136 -39.26 41.51 10.60
CA ILE A 136 -39.41 40.32 11.46
C ILE A 136 -40.69 39.57 11.21
N ALA A 137 -41.79 40.25 10.89
CA ALA A 137 -43.07 39.61 10.56
C ALA A 137 -43.00 38.65 9.36
N GLU A 138 -42.01 38.81 8.47
CA GLU A 138 -41.77 37.90 7.35
C GLU A 138 -41.06 36.61 7.76
N LEU A 139 -40.49 36.54 8.98
CA LEU A 139 -39.77 35.39 9.50
C LEU A 139 -40.64 34.51 10.41
N LEU A 140 -41.71 35.06 10.98
CA LEU A 140 -42.46 34.40 12.07
C LEU A 140 -43.03 33.02 11.68
N ASP A 141 -43.38 32.84 10.41
CA ASP A 141 -43.94 31.59 9.93
C ASP A 141 -42.83 30.52 9.62
N TYR A 142 -41.55 30.88 9.77
CA TYR A 142 -40.37 30.07 9.45
C TYR A 142 -39.42 29.92 10.62
N LEU A 143 -39.89 30.07 11.87
CA LEU A 143 -39.06 29.92 13.06
C LEU A 143 -39.15 28.54 13.68
N THR A 144 -40.14 27.75 13.29
CA THR A 144 -40.29 26.38 13.78
C THR A 144 -40.99 25.58 12.69
N PRO A 145 -40.52 24.41 12.34
CA PRO A 145 -41.24 23.53 11.43
C PRO A 145 -42.70 23.31 11.81
N SER A 146 -43.58 23.31 10.85
CA SER A 146 -45.03 23.32 11.07
C SER A 146 -45.65 21.99 11.55
N GLY A 147 -44.83 20.94 11.69
CA GLY A 147 -45.14 19.63 12.30
C GLY A 147 -44.49 19.52 13.66
N GLY A 148 -45.09 18.83 14.59
CA GLY A 148 -44.41 18.42 15.83
C GLY A 148 -43.18 17.55 15.47
N SER A 149 -42.11 17.52 16.31
CA SER A 149 -40.98 16.62 16.09
C SER A 149 -41.50 15.19 15.94
N ASP A 150 -41.23 14.59 14.81
CA ASP A 150 -41.55 13.19 14.64
C ASP A 150 -40.51 12.39 15.47
N THR A 151 -40.98 11.76 16.51
CA THR A 151 -40.22 10.85 17.37
C THR A 151 -40.72 9.41 17.22
N THR A 152 -41.59 9.19 16.25
CA THR A 152 -42.17 7.87 15.99
C THR A 152 -41.20 7.09 15.11
N PRO A 153 -40.65 5.97 15.54
CA PRO A 153 -39.86 5.12 14.68
C PRO A 153 -40.66 4.62 13.48
N PRO A 154 -40.04 4.37 12.34
CA PRO A 154 -40.67 3.67 11.22
C PRO A 154 -41.29 2.34 11.62
N ASP A 155 -42.48 2.03 11.09
CA ASP A 155 -43.07 0.71 11.16
C ASP A 155 -42.45 -0.18 10.07
N VAL A 156 -41.65 -1.16 10.46
CA VAL A 156 -40.92 -2.06 9.58
C VAL A 156 -41.43 -3.47 9.72
N LEU A 157 -41.56 -4.22 8.62
CA LEU A 157 -41.92 -5.62 8.60
C LEU A 157 -41.09 -6.37 7.55
N VAL A 158 -40.35 -7.40 7.99
CA VAL A 158 -39.69 -8.37 7.11
C VAL A 158 -40.75 -9.30 6.52
N ILE A 159 -40.76 -9.39 5.19
CA ILE A 159 -41.67 -10.27 4.46
C ILE A 159 -40.99 -11.57 4.08
N GLY A 160 -39.71 -11.48 3.67
CA GLY A 160 -38.91 -12.64 3.32
C GLY A 160 -37.42 -12.27 3.05
N PRO A 161 -36.50 -13.16 3.52
CA PRO A 161 -36.78 -14.41 4.27
C PRO A 161 -37.29 -14.13 5.66
N ASN A 162 -38.30 -14.92 6.09
CA ASN A 162 -38.96 -14.73 7.39
C ASN A 162 -39.01 -16.02 8.27
N GLY A 163 -38.31 -17.05 7.82
CA GLY A 163 -38.07 -18.29 8.57
C GLY A 163 -38.54 -19.56 7.89
N GLY A 164 -37.66 -20.56 7.91
CA GLY A 164 -37.92 -21.88 7.32
C GLY A 164 -37.58 -22.01 5.84
N GLU A 165 -37.15 -20.93 5.19
CA GLU A 165 -36.65 -20.97 3.81
C GLU A 165 -35.28 -21.65 3.76
N SER A 166 -34.86 -22.11 2.57
CA SER A 166 -33.52 -22.63 2.31
C SER A 166 -33.00 -22.01 1.02
N TYR A 167 -31.82 -21.43 1.07
CA TYR A 167 -31.13 -20.76 -0.04
C TYR A 167 -29.76 -21.36 -0.25
N GLY A 168 -29.36 -21.60 -1.51
CA GLY A 168 -27.98 -21.98 -1.81
C GLY A 168 -27.05 -20.80 -1.70
N ALA A 169 -25.89 -20.97 -1.07
CA ALA A 169 -24.82 -19.97 -1.12
C ALA A 169 -24.47 -19.61 -2.56
N THR A 170 -23.99 -18.39 -2.79
CA THR A 170 -23.62 -17.80 -4.09
C THR A 170 -24.78 -17.68 -5.08
N THR A 171 -26.02 -17.73 -4.62
CA THR A 171 -27.21 -17.45 -5.43
C THR A 171 -27.74 -16.04 -5.15
N THR A 172 -28.47 -15.46 -6.09
CA THR A 172 -29.17 -14.20 -5.84
C THR A 172 -30.61 -14.51 -5.41
N GLN A 173 -31.01 -13.93 -4.28
CA GLN A 173 -32.35 -14.06 -3.72
C GLN A 173 -32.96 -12.70 -3.46
N THR A 174 -34.29 -12.58 -3.53
CA THR A 174 -34.95 -11.31 -3.25
C THR A 174 -35.30 -11.23 -1.76
N VAL A 175 -34.69 -10.27 -1.06
CA VAL A 175 -35.17 -9.83 0.26
C VAL A 175 -36.36 -8.91 0.04
N SER A 176 -37.40 -9.00 0.87
CA SER A 176 -38.60 -8.15 0.77
C SER A 176 -39.08 -7.68 2.15
N TRP A 177 -39.51 -6.45 2.21
CA TRP A 177 -40.00 -5.80 3.44
C TRP A 177 -41.10 -4.77 3.15
N THR A 178 -41.70 -4.27 4.18
CA THR A 178 -42.43 -3.00 4.17
C THR A 178 -41.84 -2.10 5.22
N ALA A 179 -41.63 -0.82 4.88
CA ALA A 179 -41.24 0.21 5.83
C ALA A 179 -42.06 1.48 5.54
N SER A 180 -42.68 2.02 6.57
CA SER A 180 -43.53 3.20 6.43
C SER A 180 -43.44 4.07 7.66
N ASP A 181 -43.46 5.39 7.40
CA ASP A 181 -43.53 6.40 8.42
C ASP A 181 -44.23 7.66 7.89
N ALA A 182 -44.76 8.50 8.78
CA ALA A 182 -45.42 9.73 8.43
C ALA A 182 -44.46 10.78 7.83
N SER A 183 -43.20 10.75 8.27
CA SER A 183 -42.11 11.60 7.78
C SER A 183 -41.44 11.04 6.52
N GLY A 184 -41.91 9.86 6.03
CA GLY A 184 -41.28 9.14 4.92
C GLY A 184 -40.07 8.33 5.37
N ILE A 185 -39.59 7.43 4.49
CA ILE A 185 -38.36 6.63 4.76
C ILE A 185 -37.20 7.19 3.97
N ALA A 186 -36.15 7.59 4.68
CA ALA A 186 -34.95 8.15 4.10
C ALA A 186 -33.99 7.06 3.57
N SER A 187 -33.79 5.98 4.31
CA SER A 187 -32.95 4.85 3.90
C SER A 187 -33.37 3.55 4.58
N VAL A 188 -32.91 2.44 4.02
CA VAL A 188 -33.07 1.09 4.58
C VAL A 188 -31.73 0.39 4.54
N ASP A 189 -31.38 -0.26 5.67
CA ASP A 189 -30.19 -1.09 5.81
C ASP A 189 -30.60 -2.53 6.07
N LEU A 190 -29.84 -3.47 5.53
CA LEU A 190 -30.06 -4.91 5.69
C LEU A 190 -28.86 -5.53 6.41
N TYR A 191 -29.17 -6.42 7.37
CA TYR A 191 -28.16 -7.13 8.15
C TYR A 191 -28.53 -8.62 8.20
N LEU A 192 -27.49 -9.46 8.25
CA LEU A 192 -27.62 -10.91 8.41
C LEU A 192 -26.95 -11.33 9.73
N SER A 193 -27.65 -12.16 10.49
CA SER A 193 -27.08 -12.93 11.60
C SER A 193 -27.03 -14.40 11.19
N ASP A 194 -25.96 -15.10 11.52
CA ASP A 194 -25.82 -16.55 11.41
C ASP A 194 -25.86 -17.25 12.79
N GLU A 195 -26.24 -16.50 13.84
CA GLU A 195 -26.34 -16.93 15.24
C GLU A 195 -27.74 -16.71 15.82
N SER A 196 -28.80 -17.02 15.04
CA SER A 196 -30.21 -16.89 15.48
C SER A 196 -30.60 -15.49 15.98
N GLY A 197 -29.96 -14.44 15.45
CA GLY A 197 -30.30 -13.06 15.76
C GLY A 197 -29.30 -12.34 16.71
N GLU A 198 -28.16 -12.93 16.94
CA GLU A 198 -26.98 -12.27 17.53
C GLU A 198 -25.98 -11.94 16.43
N GLY A 199 -24.95 -11.12 16.69
CA GLY A 199 -23.82 -10.88 15.79
C GLY A 199 -24.20 -10.44 14.36
N TYR A 200 -25.08 -9.45 14.21
CA TYR A 200 -25.55 -8.98 12.91
C TYR A 200 -24.44 -8.30 12.09
N LYS A 201 -24.14 -8.84 10.91
CA LYS A 201 -23.21 -8.25 9.94
C LYS A 201 -23.98 -7.56 8.81
N PRO A 202 -23.55 -6.40 8.29
CA PRO A 202 -24.27 -5.69 7.24
C PRO A 202 -24.23 -6.45 5.91
N VAL A 203 -25.33 -6.41 5.19
CA VAL A 203 -25.51 -7.00 3.85
C VAL A 203 -25.67 -5.92 2.79
N ALA A 204 -26.37 -4.85 3.12
CA ALA A 204 -26.51 -3.66 2.29
C ALA A 204 -26.89 -2.45 3.15
N LYS A 205 -26.42 -1.28 2.82
CA LYS A 205 -26.71 -0.02 3.52
C LYS A 205 -27.17 1.08 2.58
N GLY A 206 -27.94 2.03 3.10
CA GLY A 206 -28.34 3.22 2.36
C GLY A 206 -29.32 2.97 1.22
N LEU A 207 -30.08 1.86 1.25
CA LEU A 207 -30.99 1.49 0.18
C LEU A 207 -32.19 2.46 0.12
N THR A 208 -32.63 2.76 -1.08
CA THR A 208 -33.93 3.39 -1.28
C THR A 208 -35.04 2.41 -0.87
N ASN A 209 -36.09 2.87 -0.16
CA ASN A 209 -37.21 2.07 0.27
C ASN A 209 -38.10 1.62 -0.90
N THR A 210 -37.65 0.66 -1.68
CA THR A 210 -38.40 0.06 -2.79
C THR A 210 -39.28 -1.11 -2.34
N GLY A 211 -39.08 -1.59 -1.11
CA GLY A 211 -39.71 -2.78 -0.55
C GLY A 211 -39.08 -4.10 -0.95
N SER A 212 -37.98 -4.07 -1.73
CA SER A 212 -37.21 -5.28 -2.06
C SER A 212 -35.78 -4.94 -2.46
N PHE A 213 -34.91 -5.94 -2.31
CA PHE A 213 -33.49 -5.90 -2.72
C PHE A 213 -33.08 -7.27 -3.22
N ASP A 214 -32.35 -7.33 -4.31
CA ASP A 214 -31.76 -8.57 -4.81
C ASP A 214 -30.44 -8.84 -4.06
N TRP A 215 -30.49 -9.71 -3.09
CA TRP A 215 -29.40 -10.08 -2.20
C TRP A 215 -28.57 -11.21 -2.79
N PHE A 216 -27.29 -11.00 -2.91
CA PHE A 216 -26.32 -12.07 -3.17
C PHE A 216 -26.11 -12.85 -1.86
N VAL A 217 -26.51 -14.12 -1.82
CA VAL A 217 -26.38 -14.99 -0.64
C VAL A 217 -24.90 -15.34 -0.46
N GLN A 218 -24.25 -14.73 0.51
CA GLN A 218 -22.85 -14.98 0.84
C GLN A 218 -22.62 -16.44 1.21
N ASN A 219 -21.41 -16.96 0.96
CA ASN A 219 -21.04 -18.32 1.39
C ASN A 219 -20.76 -18.36 2.91
N ARG A 220 -21.82 -18.16 3.70
CA ARG A 220 -21.88 -18.33 5.16
C ARG A 220 -22.95 -19.37 5.50
N PRO A 221 -22.69 -20.66 5.25
CA PRO A 221 -23.69 -21.71 5.42
C PRO A 221 -24.09 -21.83 6.89
N GLY A 222 -25.37 -22.24 7.12
CA GLY A 222 -25.86 -22.43 8.47
C GLY A 222 -27.34 -22.58 8.50
N VAL A 223 -27.87 -23.04 9.65
CA VAL A 223 -29.27 -23.25 9.88
C VAL A 223 -29.89 -22.19 10.81
N ASN A 224 -29.09 -21.29 11.31
CA ASN A 224 -29.44 -20.28 12.32
C ASN A 224 -29.45 -18.86 11.74
N ASN A 225 -29.75 -18.71 10.46
CA ASN A 225 -29.66 -17.39 9.81
C ASN A 225 -30.93 -16.57 10.07
N ARG A 226 -30.76 -15.27 10.34
CA ARG A 226 -31.84 -14.27 10.43
C ARG A 226 -31.49 -13.02 9.69
N LEU A 227 -32.46 -12.45 8.99
CA LEU A 227 -32.35 -11.15 8.37
C LEU A 227 -32.93 -10.09 9.33
N LYS A 228 -32.29 -8.92 9.40
CA LYS A 228 -32.81 -7.73 10.04
C LYS A 228 -32.89 -6.59 9.01
N VAL A 229 -34.02 -5.91 8.98
CA VAL A 229 -34.26 -4.72 8.18
C VAL A 229 -34.36 -3.54 9.12
N VAL A 230 -33.50 -2.53 8.93
CA VAL A 230 -33.50 -1.29 9.69
C VAL A 230 -33.90 -0.17 8.74
N ALA A 231 -34.95 0.55 9.04
CA ALA A 231 -35.34 1.74 8.30
C ALA A 231 -35.06 3.01 9.10
N ARG A 232 -34.55 4.02 8.43
CA ARG A 232 -34.42 5.37 8.97
C ARG A 232 -35.47 6.24 8.30
N ASP A 233 -36.23 7.03 9.09
CA ASP A 233 -37.18 7.99 8.54
C ASP A 233 -36.55 9.34 8.16
N GLY A 234 -37.34 10.26 7.64
CA GLY A 234 -36.90 11.61 7.29
C GLY A 234 -36.61 12.48 8.51
N ALA A 235 -37.07 12.12 9.69
CA ALA A 235 -36.81 12.81 10.96
C ALA A 235 -35.61 12.24 11.72
N GLY A 236 -35.00 11.15 11.21
CA GLY A 236 -33.80 10.54 11.78
C GLY A 236 -34.09 9.41 12.80
N ASN A 237 -35.35 9.03 13.02
CA ASN A 237 -35.67 7.90 13.91
C ASN A 237 -35.42 6.57 13.18
N TYR A 238 -35.13 5.52 13.96
CA TYR A 238 -34.87 4.17 13.45
C TYR A 238 -35.96 3.21 13.92
N GLY A 239 -36.44 2.37 13.01
CA GLY A 239 -37.28 1.24 13.29
C GLY A 239 -36.71 0.01 12.62
N ASP A 240 -36.86 -1.15 13.23
CA ASP A 240 -36.36 -2.40 12.71
C ASP A 240 -37.35 -3.56 12.89
N ASP A 241 -37.14 -4.57 12.08
CA ASP A 241 -37.79 -5.88 12.23
C ASP A 241 -36.84 -6.97 11.77
N THR A 242 -37.02 -8.18 12.34
CA THR A 242 -36.18 -9.33 12.07
C THR A 242 -37.04 -10.52 11.63
N SER A 243 -36.44 -11.44 10.87
CA SER A 243 -37.07 -12.72 10.52
C SER A 243 -37.69 -13.37 11.76
N ASP A 244 -38.96 -13.82 11.67
CA ASP A 244 -39.72 -14.46 12.77
C ASP A 244 -39.05 -15.75 13.25
N ALA A 245 -38.37 -16.46 12.37
CA ALA A 245 -37.64 -17.69 12.67
C ALA A 245 -36.37 -17.79 11.78
N ASP A 246 -35.54 -18.77 12.14
CA ASP A 246 -34.32 -19.03 11.41
C ASP A 246 -34.62 -19.61 10.02
N PHE A 247 -33.75 -19.25 9.02
CA PHE A 247 -33.71 -19.84 7.69
C PHE A 247 -32.35 -20.49 7.42
N ILE A 248 -32.26 -21.27 6.35
CA ILE A 248 -31.09 -22.06 6.02
C ILE A 248 -30.33 -21.41 4.86
N ILE A 249 -29.02 -21.33 4.97
CA ILE A 249 -28.11 -21.15 3.86
C ILE A 249 -27.36 -22.46 3.65
N ASP A 250 -27.60 -23.11 2.52
CA ASP A 250 -26.92 -24.34 2.15
C ASP A 250 -25.47 -24.01 1.66
N PRO A 251 -24.47 -24.82 2.04
CA PRO A 251 -23.07 -24.54 1.66
C PRO A 251 -22.88 -24.63 0.16
N LEU A 252 -21.91 -23.87 -0.35
CA LEU A 252 -21.41 -24.04 -1.72
C LEU A 252 -20.78 -25.42 -1.85
N ALA A 253 -21.24 -26.19 -2.83
CA ALA A 253 -20.62 -27.50 -3.13
C ALA A 253 -19.38 -27.30 -4.02
N GLY A 254 -18.26 -27.84 -3.62
CA GLY A 254 -17.00 -27.78 -4.40
C GLY A 254 -15.81 -27.43 -3.50
N GLY A 255 -14.67 -27.19 -4.17
CA GLY A 255 -13.40 -26.95 -3.49
C GLY A 255 -12.67 -28.25 -3.11
N VAL A 256 -11.38 -28.14 -2.93
CA VAL A 256 -10.53 -29.22 -2.38
C VAL A 256 -10.67 -29.21 -0.86
N VAL A 257 -10.75 -28.03 -0.26
CA VAL A 257 -11.09 -27.81 1.15
C VAL A 257 -12.44 -27.09 1.25
N PRO A 258 -13.29 -27.42 2.24
CA PRO A 258 -14.64 -26.87 2.33
C PRO A 258 -14.70 -25.54 3.08
N THR A 259 -13.89 -24.57 2.68
CA THR A 259 -13.83 -23.24 3.28
C THR A 259 -15.07 -22.39 2.95
N THR A 260 -15.34 -21.43 3.81
CA THR A 260 -16.42 -20.46 3.71
C THR A 260 -15.88 -19.05 3.97
N LEU A 261 -16.72 -18.03 3.95
CA LEU A 261 -16.30 -16.68 4.32
C LEU A 261 -15.84 -16.58 5.78
N ARG A 262 -16.31 -17.46 6.68
CA ARG A 262 -15.88 -17.44 8.09
C ARG A 262 -14.40 -17.76 8.24
N ASP A 263 -13.85 -18.64 7.41
CA ASP A 263 -12.42 -18.97 7.41
C ASP A 263 -11.52 -17.79 7.07
N PHE A 264 -12.07 -16.75 6.44
CA PHE A 264 -11.36 -15.55 5.99
C PHE A 264 -11.81 -14.27 6.72
N ASP A 265 -12.72 -14.39 7.69
CA ASP A 265 -13.06 -13.27 8.57
C ASP A 265 -11.85 -12.91 9.45
N LEU A 266 -11.43 -11.66 9.36
CA LEU A 266 -10.28 -11.14 10.08
C LEU A 266 -10.60 -9.74 10.63
N PRO A 267 -10.02 -9.33 11.78
CA PRO A 267 -10.24 -8.04 12.41
C PRO A 267 -9.97 -6.81 11.53
N GLY A 268 -10.28 -5.64 12.06
CA GLY A 268 -10.17 -4.34 11.40
C GLY A 268 -11.48 -3.88 10.79
N THR A 269 -11.44 -2.84 9.97
CA THR A 269 -12.64 -2.33 9.26
C THR A 269 -13.25 -3.43 8.39
N GLN A 270 -14.56 -3.63 8.54
CA GLN A 270 -15.31 -4.66 7.80
C GLN A 270 -16.04 -4.08 6.58
N PRO A 271 -16.49 -4.94 5.64
CA PRO A 271 -17.32 -4.49 4.52
C PRO A 271 -18.59 -3.76 4.99
N LEU A 272 -18.91 -2.65 4.32
CA LEU A 272 -20.05 -1.77 4.60
C LEU A 272 -20.00 -1.01 5.94
N GLU A 273 -18.89 -1.09 6.68
CA GLU A 273 -18.64 -0.28 7.89
C GLU A 273 -17.78 0.94 7.62
N GLY A 274 -16.92 0.87 6.61
CA GLY A 274 -16.11 1.99 6.15
C GLY A 274 -16.88 3.01 5.32
N ALA A 275 -16.21 4.13 5.02
CA ALA A 275 -16.75 5.11 4.09
C ALA A 275 -16.56 4.65 2.64
N ILE A 276 -17.43 5.12 1.75
CA ILE A 276 -17.19 5.07 0.31
C ILE A 276 -15.92 5.85 -0.01
N LEU A 277 -14.97 5.21 -0.70
CA LEU A 277 -13.73 5.85 -1.11
C LEU A 277 -13.95 6.76 -2.32
N GLU A 278 -13.24 7.86 -2.34
CA GLU A 278 -13.28 8.79 -3.46
C GLU A 278 -12.60 8.18 -4.69
N ASP A 279 -13.21 8.35 -5.87
CA ASP A 279 -12.57 8.00 -7.15
C ASP A 279 -11.36 8.91 -7.39
N PRO A 280 -10.13 8.39 -7.33
CA PRO A 280 -8.95 9.21 -7.48
C PRO A 280 -8.82 9.84 -8.87
N SER A 281 -9.40 9.21 -9.91
CA SER A 281 -9.41 9.74 -11.27
C SER A 281 -10.39 10.91 -11.47
N ALA A 282 -11.34 11.08 -10.57
CA ALA A 282 -12.29 12.19 -10.59
C ALA A 282 -11.92 13.32 -9.62
N THR A 283 -11.27 12.99 -8.49
CA THR A 283 -11.03 13.94 -7.40
C THR A 283 -9.55 14.26 -7.21
N CYS A 284 -8.72 13.27 -6.91
CA CYS A 284 -7.31 13.47 -6.51
C CYS A 284 -6.44 14.04 -7.63
N ILE A 285 -6.63 13.59 -8.87
CA ILE A 285 -5.87 14.03 -10.04
C ILE A 285 -5.92 15.56 -10.22
N THR A 286 -7.02 16.21 -9.81
CA THR A 286 -7.24 17.65 -10.04
C THR A 286 -6.14 18.51 -9.42
N CYS A 287 -5.58 18.10 -8.29
CA CYS A 287 -4.52 18.82 -7.58
C CYS A 287 -3.20 18.03 -7.52
N HIS A 288 -3.25 16.69 -7.60
CA HIS A 288 -2.10 15.82 -7.41
C HIS A 288 -1.53 15.27 -8.74
N GLY A 289 -2.02 15.75 -9.90
CA GLY A 289 -1.57 15.35 -11.23
C GLY A 289 -1.54 16.49 -12.24
N GLY A 290 -0.88 16.26 -13.38
CA GLY A 290 -0.86 17.15 -14.55
C GLY A 290 0.07 18.36 -14.42
N TYR A 291 1.05 18.38 -13.52
CA TYR A 291 1.97 19.49 -13.34
C TYR A 291 3.47 19.08 -13.40
N ASP A 292 3.84 17.86 -13.07
CA ASP A 292 5.23 17.36 -13.14
C ASP A 292 5.26 15.83 -13.11
N GLU A 293 5.05 15.18 -14.25
CA GLU A 293 4.96 13.71 -14.40
C GLU A 293 6.17 12.96 -13.81
N ALA A 294 7.32 13.62 -13.66
CA ALA A 294 8.52 12.98 -13.11
C ALA A 294 8.42 12.70 -11.60
N VAL A 295 7.60 13.47 -10.86
CA VAL A 295 7.56 13.41 -9.40
C VAL A 295 6.15 13.58 -8.80
N GLU A 296 5.15 14.00 -9.56
CA GLU A 296 3.79 14.17 -9.08
C GLU A 296 3.19 12.84 -8.63
N PRO A 297 2.35 12.83 -7.56
CA PRO A 297 1.78 11.61 -7.04
C PRO A 297 0.96 10.82 -8.05
N TRP A 298 0.12 11.49 -8.85
CA TRP A 298 -0.79 10.84 -9.79
C TRP A 298 -0.06 9.99 -10.84
N HIS A 299 0.85 10.58 -11.61
CA HIS A 299 1.55 9.89 -12.69
C HIS A 299 2.43 8.76 -12.16
N THR A 300 3.14 9.02 -11.05
CA THR A 300 4.03 8.01 -10.48
C THR A 300 3.27 6.83 -9.89
N TRP A 301 2.11 7.07 -9.23
CA TRP A 301 1.21 6.03 -8.73
C TRP A 301 0.60 5.22 -9.88
N GLN A 302 0.14 5.87 -10.96
CA GLN A 302 -0.40 5.16 -12.14
C GLN A 302 0.63 4.27 -12.84
N GLY A 303 1.92 4.50 -12.65
CA GLY A 303 2.98 3.60 -13.11
C GLY A 303 3.25 2.42 -12.19
N SER A 304 2.58 2.33 -11.04
CA SER A 304 2.82 1.29 -10.03
C SER A 304 1.86 0.11 -10.17
N MET A 305 2.30 -1.08 -9.76
CA MET A 305 1.40 -2.24 -9.68
C MET A 305 0.34 -2.10 -8.58
N MET A 306 0.50 -1.22 -7.61
CA MET A 306 -0.54 -0.97 -6.61
C MET A 306 -1.77 -0.28 -7.23
N ALA A 307 -1.58 0.65 -8.17
CA ALA A 307 -2.68 1.23 -8.96
C ALA A 307 -3.37 0.20 -9.87
N HIS A 308 -2.74 -0.92 -10.12
CA HIS A 308 -3.21 -1.97 -11.02
C HIS A 308 -3.39 -3.33 -10.32
N ALA A 309 -3.42 -3.34 -8.98
CA ALA A 309 -3.51 -4.59 -8.22
C ALA A 309 -4.73 -5.44 -8.63
N GLN A 310 -5.86 -4.80 -8.96
CA GLN A 310 -7.06 -5.48 -9.46
C GLN A 310 -7.08 -5.64 -11.00
N ARG A 311 -6.23 -4.88 -11.72
CA ARG A 311 -6.07 -5.06 -13.17
C ARG A 311 -4.93 -6.03 -13.54
N ASP A 312 -4.32 -6.68 -12.57
CA ASP A 312 -3.27 -7.66 -12.81
C ASP A 312 -3.85 -8.98 -13.31
N PRO A 313 -3.68 -9.34 -14.62
CA PRO A 313 -4.24 -10.58 -15.16
C PRO A 313 -3.64 -11.84 -14.54
N HIS A 314 -2.41 -11.74 -14.04
CA HIS A 314 -1.75 -12.82 -13.34
C HIS A 314 -2.42 -13.08 -11.98
N PHE A 315 -2.69 -12.02 -11.22
CA PHE A 315 -3.46 -12.08 -9.97
C PHE A 315 -4.87 -12.64 -10.22
N LEU A 316 -5.58 -12.16 -11.25
CA LEU A 316 -6.93 -12.63 -11.55
C LEU A 316 -6.97 -14.12 -11.88
N ALA A 317 -6.01 -14.62 -12.67
CA ALA A 317 -5.92 -16.06 -12.97
C ALA A 317 -5.58 -16.88 -11.71
N THR A 318 -4.69 -16.38 -10.86
CA THR A 318 -4.32 -16.99 -9.57
C THR A 318 -5.52 -17.08 -8.61
N MET A 319 -6.31 -16.02 -8.50
CA MET A 319 -7.51 -15.98 -7.64
C MET A 319 -8.55 -17.02 -8.07
N VAL A 320 -8.69 -17.29 -9.37
CA VAL A 320 -9.59 -18.36 -9.84
C VAL A 320 -9.16 -19.73 -9.32
N ILE A 321 -7.86 -20.04 -9.37
CA ILE A 321 -7.34 -21.30 -8.80
C ILE A 321 -7.59 -21.36 -7.29
N ALA A 322 -7.36 -20.23 -6.58
CA ALA A 322 -7.62 -20.15 -5.15
C ALA A 322 -9.08 -20.48 -4.82
N GLU A 323 -10.03 -19.89 -5.54
CA GLU A 323 -11.47 -20.16 -5.38
C GLU A 323 -11.87 -21.60 -5.74
N GLN A 324 -11.21 -22.22 -6.71
CA GLN A 324 -11.42 -23.64 -7.05
C GLN A 324 -10.94 -24.56 -5.92
N ASP A 325 -9.84 -24.22 -5.28
CA ASP A 325 -9.20 -25.01 -4.24
C ASP A 325 -9.89 -24.82 -2.88
N ALA A 326 -10.12 -23.57 -2.51
CA ALA A 326 -10.66 -23.11 -1.24
C ALA A 326 -11.74 -22.03 -1.49
N PRO A 327 -13.01 -22.41 -1.61
CA PRO A 327 -14.10 -21.45 -1.82
C PRO A 327 -14.09 -20.30 -0.81
N ALA A 328 -14.41 -19.09 -1.26
CA ALA A 328 -14.39 -17.85 -0.51
C ALA A 328 -12.99 -17.28 -0.18
N SER A 329 -11.91 -17.92 -0.60
CA SER A 329 -10.53 -17.38 -0.41
C SER A 329 -10.29 -16.05 -1.14
N GLY A 330 -11.04 -15.77 -2.20
CA GLY A 330 -10.98 -14.52 -2.95
C GLY A 330 -11.33 -13.29 -2.12
N ASP A 331 -12.10 -13.42 -1.05
CA ASP A 331 -12.38 -12.31 -0.14
C ASP A 331 -11.08 -11.73 0.45
N LEU A 332 -10.20 -12.60 0.96
CA LEU A 332 -8.88 -12.19 1.47
C LEU A 332 -8.02 -11.54 0.36
N CYS A 333 -8.08 -12.08 -0.85
CA CYS A 333 -7.35 -11.50 -1.99
C CYS A 333 -7.85 -10.09 -2.31
N LEU A 334 -9.17 -9.92 -2.44
CA LEU A 334 -9.82 -8.65 -2.77
C LEU A 334 -9.63 -7.60 -1.69
N ARG A 335 -9.49 -8.00 -0.42
CA ARG A 335 -9.22 -7.11 0.72
C ARG A 335 -7.96 -6.25 0.53
N CYS A 336 -6.92 -6.80 -0.10
CA CYS A 336 -5.67 -6.09 -0.41
C CYS A 336 -5.64 -5.55 -1.84
N HIS A 337 -6.16 -6.30 -2.83
CA HIS A 337 -6.02 -5.95 -4.23
C HIS A 337 -7.06 -4.96 -4.74
N THR A 338 -8.23 -4.86 -4.08
CA THR A 338 -9.25 -3.85 -4.34
C THR A 338 -9.94 -3.40 -3.05
N PRO A 339 -9.20 -2.79 -2.11
CA PRO A 339 -9.72 -2.49 -0.78
C PRO A 339 -10.96 -1.58 -0.79
N GLY A 340 -11.10 -0.70 -1.79
CA GLY A 340 -12.30 0.13 -1.97
C GLY A 340 -13.53 -0.72 -2.28
N GLY A 341 -13.43 -1.61 -3.27
CA GLY A 341 -14.50 -2.54 -3.62
C GLY A 341 -14.84 -3.49 -2.47
N TRP A 342 -13.83 -3.95 -1.75
CA TRP A 342 -13.99 -4.81 -0.58
C TRP A 342 -14.77 -4.08 0.54
N GLN A 343 -14.38 -2.84 0.89
CA GLN A 343 -15.08 -2.05 1.91
C GLN A 343 -16.54 -1.75 1.55
N GLU A 344 -16.87 -1.65 0.27
CA GLU A 344 -18.24 -1.42 -0.20
C GLU A 344 -19.02 -2.73 -0.45
N GLY A 345 -18.51 -3.88 0.02
CA GLY A 345 -19.18 -5.18 -0.06
C GLY A 345 -19.18 -5.82 -1.45
N ARG A 346 -18.39 -5.30 -2.39
CA ARG A 346 -18.25 -5.90 -3.74
C ARG A 346 -17.30 -7.09 -3.80
N SER A 347 -16.83 -7.55 -2.66
CA SER A 347 -16.12 -8.83 -2.50
C SER A 347 -17.03 -9.99 -2.09
N PHE A 348 -18.30 -9.75 -1.80
CA PHE A 348 -19.18 -10.77 -1.25
C PHE A 348 -19.38 -11.99 -2.16
N ASP A 349 -19.17 -11.84 -3.45
CA ASP A 349 -19.16 -12.94 -4.43
C ASP A 349 -17.81 -13.65 -4.51
N THR A 350 -16.79 -13.15 -3.83
CA THR A 350 -15.38 -13.61 -3.74
C THR A 350 -14.64 -13.83 -5.07
N SER A 351 -15.39 -13.95 -6.17
CA SER A 351 -14.83 -14.12 -7.53
C SER A 351 -14.33 -12.82 -8.17
N GLY A 352 -14.68 -11.66 -7.59
CA GLY A 352 -14.43 -10.33 -8.15
C GLY A 352 -15.38 -9.92 -9.28
N ALA A 353 -16.47 -10.66 -9.55
CA ALA A 353 -17.41 -10.30 -10.61
C ALA A 353 -18.21 -9.03 -10.30
N MET A 354 -18.32 -8.62 -9.03
CA MET A 354 -18.99 -7.40 -8.60
C MET A 354 -18.08 -6.15 -8.64
N VAL A 355 -16.80 -6.32 -8.93
CA VAL A 355 -15.81 -5.23 -8.98
C VAL A 355 -16.10 -4.26 -10.13
N THR A 356 -16.17 -2.96 -9.82
CA THR A 356 -16.45 -1.89 -10.79
C THR A 356 -15.17 -1.34 -11.44
N ALA A 357 -15.32 -0.44 -12.43
CA ALA A 357 -14.18 0.23 -13.06
C ALA A 357 -13.38 1.11 -12.08
N VAL A 358 -14.04 1.70 -11.07
CA VAL A 358 -13.37 2.48 -10.02
C VAL A 358 -12.55 1.57 -9.13
N ASP A 359 -13.10 0.43 -8.73
CA ASP A 359 -12.41 -0.56 -7.89
C ASP A 359 -11.17 -1.13 -8.56
N ARG A 360 -11.22 -1.29 -9.90
CA ARG A 360 -10.07 -1.75 -10.68
C ARG A 360 -8.87 -0.82 -10.64
N GLN A 361 -8.99 0.38 -10.07
CA GLN A 361 -7.85 1.24 -9.75
C GLN A 361 -7.02 0.71 -8.56
N GLY A 362 -7.31 -0.48 -8.07
CA GLY A 362 -6.52 -1.22 -7.08
C GLY A 362 -6.46 -0.53 -5.72
N VAL A 363 -5.25 -0.33 -5.23
CA VAL A 363 -5.00 0.37 -3.95
C VAL A 363 -5.02 1.88 -4.21
N GLN A 364 -6.16 2.48 -3.95
CA GLN A 364 -6.45 3.88 -4.28
C GLN A 364 -5.81 4.86 -3.29
N CYS A 365 -5.62 6.10 -3.74
CA CYS A 365 -5.07 7.19 -2.91
C CYS A 365 -5.85 7.33 -1.60
N ASP A 366 -7.19 7.40 -1.70
CA ASP A 366 -8.07 7.62 -0.56
C ASP A 366 -8.01 6.47 0.46
N PHE A 367 -7.79 5.25 0.00
CA PHE A 367 -7.61 4.11 0.89
C PHE A 367 -6.39 4.28 1.80
N CYS A 368 -5.20 4.48 1.22
CA CYS A 368 -3.97 4.66 1.99
C CYS A 368 -4.05 5.89 2.89
N HIS A 369 -4.59 7.02 2.36
CA HIS A 369 -4.67 8.29 3.08
C HIS A 369 -5.81 8.37 4.10
N ARG A 370 -6.58 7.29 4.30
CA ARG A 370 -7.53 7.15 5.43
C ARG A 370 -7.11 6.08 6.44
N MET A 371 -6.02 5.37 6.21
CA MET A 371 -5.55 4.34 7.13
C MET A 371 -5.18 4.94 8.49
N VAL A 372 -5.62 4.28 9.54
CA VAL A 372 -5.41 4.62 10.96
C VAL A 372 -4.41 3.64 11.56
N ASP A 373 -3.52 4.13 12.42
CA ASP A 373 -2.60 3.28 13.16
C ASP A 373 -3.39 2.43 14.18
N PRO A 374 -3.37 1.11 14.12
CA PRO A 374 -4.07 0.26 15.08
C PRO A 374 -3.51 0.39 16.52
N VAL A 375 -2.35 1.01 16.68
CA VAL A 375 -1.72 1.23 17.99
C VAL A 375 -1.65 2.73 18.28
N TYR A 376 -2.62 3.22 19.04
CA TYR A 376 -2.62 4.63 19.45
C TYR A 376 -1.52 4.94 20.47
N VAL A 377 -0.73 5.98 20.20
CA VAL A 377 0.29 6.51 21.12
C VAL A 377 0.03 8.01 21.33
N GLU A 378 -0.28 8.40 22.57
CA GLU A 378 -0.57 9.81 22.93
C GLU A 378 0.57 10.75 22.52
N GLY A 379 0.22 11.83 21.81
CA GLY A 379 1.18 12.83 21.31
C GLY A 379 1.97 12.40 20.08
N VAL A 380 1.71 11.22 19.52
CA VAL A 380 2.27 10.70 18.27
C VAL A 380 1.20 10.54 17.20
N ASN A 381 0.09 9.88 17.53
CA ASN A 381 -1.04 9.71 16.64
C ASN A 381 -2.06 10.82 16.82
N PRO A 382 -2.85 11.18 15.80
CA PRO A 382 -3.98 12.10 15.90
C PRO A 382 -4.97 11.63 16.97
N VAL A 383 -5.50 12.55 17.76
CA VAL A 383 -6.51 12.21 18.79
C VAL A 383 -7.83 11.73 18.15
N GLU A 384 -8.07 12.11 16.94
CA GLU A 384 -9.19 11.73 16.10
C GLU A 384 -9.20 10.22 15.78
N ASP A 385 -8.07 9.53 15.94
CA ASP A 385 -7.97 8.08 15.75
C ASP A 385 -8.65 7.30 16.90
N LEU A 386 -8.70 7.85 18.12
CA LEU A 386 -9.25 7.13 19.28
C LEU A 386 -10.70 6.67 19.11
N PRO A 387 -11.65 7.53 18.71
CA PRO A 387 -13.03 7.08 18.54
C PRO A 387 -13.17 6.03 17.43
N ILE A 388 -12.32 6.04 16.40
CA ILE A 388 -12.32 5.04 15.33
C ILE A 388 -11.87 3.68 15.87
N LEU A 389 -10.83 3.67 16.71
CA LEU A 389 -10.32 2.45 17.34
C LEU A 389 -11.30 1.90 18.40
N ASP A 390 -11.98 2.78 19.13
CA ASP A 390 -12.95 2.41 20.15
C ASP A 390 -14.28 1.85 19.55
N ASP A 391 -14.59 2.16 18.30
CA ASP A 391 -15.80 1.72 17.60
C ASP A 391 -15.64 0.38 16.87
N LEU A 392 -14.42 -0.16 16.80
CA LEU A 392 -14.18 -1.46 16.20
C LEU A 392 -14.57 -2.60 17.15
N ASP A 393 -15.23 -3.62 16.62
CA ASP A 393 -15.54 -4.84 17.35
C ASP A 393 -14.25 -5.55 17.83
N ASP A 394 -13.26 -5.68 16.95
CA ASP A 394 -11.97 -6.31 17.23
C ASP A 394 -10.79 -5.53 16.61
N LEU A 395 -9.80 -5.21 17.44
CA LEU A 395 -8.54 -4.63 16.98
C LEU A 395 -7.62 -5.70 16.39
N PRO A 396 -6.97 -5.43 15.24
CA PRO A 396 -5.98 -6.33 14.67
C PRO A 396 -4.87 -6.70 15.68
N PRO A 397 -4.62 -7.99 15.94
CA PRO A 397 -3.53 -8.41 16.84
C PRO A 397 -2.15 -8.18 16.22
N THR A 398 -2.09 -8.11 14.89
CA THR A 398 -0.88 -7.83 14.09
C THR A 398 -1.23 -7.00 12.86
N GLN A 399 -0.28 -6.22 12.33
CA GLN A 399 -0.46 -5.52 11.05
C GLN A 399 -0.06 -6.47 9.92
N ALA A 400 -1.05 -7.15 9.37
CA ALA A 400 -0.87 -8.18 8.34
C ALA A 400 -2.23 -8.56 7.74
N ASN A 401 -2.25 -9.42 6.73
CA ASN A 401 -3.45 -10.03 6.14
C ASN A 401 -4.53 -9.01 5.71
N GLY A 402 -4.13 -7.77 5.39
CA GLY A 402 -5.09 -6.73 5.08
C GLY A 402 -5.98 -6.32 6.24
N MET A 403 -5.60 -6.58 7.48
CA MET A 403 -6.33 -6.14 8.69
C MET A 403 -6.16 -4.64 8.91
N PHE A 404 -6.55 -3.84 7.94
CA PHE A 404 -6.47 -2.39 8.00
C PHE A 404 -7.61 -1.78 8.82
N ILE A 405 -7.35 -0.59 9.35
CA ILE A 405 -8.36 0.27 9.95
C ILE A 405 -8.45 1.53 9.08
N ASN A 406 -9.64 1.85 8.62
CA ASN A 406 -9.88 2.99 7.74
C ASN A 406 -10.85 3.98 8.40
N ASP A 407 -10.52 5.26 8.34
CA ASP A 407 -11.38 6.31 8.87
C ASP A 407 -12.70 6.36 8.07
N PRO A 408 -13.86 6.21 8.72
CA PRO A 408 -15.15 6.32 8.04
C PRO A 408 -15.43 7.74 7.54
N ALA A 409 -14.77 8.75 8.07
CA ALA A 409 -14.86 10.13 7.60
C ALA A 409 -13.86 10.40 6.46
N PRO A 410 -14.14 11.37 5.53
CA PRO A 410 -13.25 11.69 4.42
C PRO A 410 -12.01 12.51 4.86
N VAL A 411 -11.39 12.14 5.97
CA VAL A 411 -10.24 12.81 6.54
C VAL A 411 -8.96 12.16 6.06
N LYS A 412 -8.12 12.91 5.36
CA LYS A 412 -6.86 12.41 4.82
C LYS A 412 -5.76 12.45 5.88
N ARG A 413 -4.87 11.47 5.85
CA ARG A 413 -3.68 11.39 6.69
C ARG A 413 -2.44 11.33 5.82
N GLY A 414 -1.33 11.85 6.35
CA GLY A 414 -0.07 11.81 5.64
C GLY A 414 1.11 12.24 6.50
N PRO A 415 2.34 12.19 5.94
CA PRO A 415 3.57 12.29 6.73
C PRO A 415 4.04 13.73 7.04
N TYR A 416 3.34 14.77 6.58
CA TYR A 416 3.86 16.15 6.65
C TYR A 416 3.02 17.02 7.58
N PRO A 417 3.60 17.58 8.66
CA PRO A 417 2.86 18.37 9.65
C PRO A 417 2.54 19.80 9.19
N ASP A 418 3.09 20.25 8.06
CA ASP A 418 3.00 21.60 7.52
C ASP A 418 2.15 21.69 6.23
N VAL A 419 1.21 20.77 6.07
CA VAL A 419 0.30 20.74 4.92
C VAL A 419 -0.80 21.79 5.09
N ASP A 420 -1.03 22.57 4.03
CA ASP A 420 -2.17 23.47 3.87
C ASP A 420 -3.02 22.93 2.70
N ALA A 421 -3.88 21.96 3.02
CA ALA A 421 -4.70 21.25 2.04
C ALA A 421 -6.08 21.90 1.87
N SER A 422 -6.72 21.69 0.72
CA SER A 422 -8.10 22.08 0.47
C SER A 422 -9.14 21.12 1.06
N HIS A 423 -8.70 19.97 1.56
CA HIS A 423 -9.46 18.96 2.29
C HIS A 423 -8.95 18.82 3.73
N GLN A 424 -9.73 18.16 4.60
CA GLN A 424 -9.24 17.84 5.95
C GLN A 424 -8.00 16.96 5.88
N PHE A 425 -7.02 17.27 6.73
CA PHE A 425 -5.75 16.57 6.76
C PHE A 425 -5.23 16.46 8.19
N LEU A 426 -4.75 15.28 8.55
CA LEU A 426 -4.08 14.99 9.82
C LEU A 426 -2.63 14.55 9.58
N ASP A 427 -1.71 15.12 10.36
CA ASP A 427 -0.34 14.62 10.42
C ASP A 427 -0.32 13.25 11.10
N SER A 428 0.14 12.23 10.40
CA SER A 428 0.12 10.85 10.86
C SER A 428 1.53 10.25 10.84
N ALA A 429 2.03 9.90 12.01
CA ALA A 429 3.31 9.20 12.14
C ALA A 429 3.27 7.82 11.48
N PHE A 430 2.12 7.17 11.44
CA PHE A 430 1.91 5.88 10.77
C PHE A 430 2.34 5.92 9.30
N HIS A 431 2.01 7.02 8.59
CA HIS A 431 2.37 7.23 7.17
C HIS A 431 3.87 7.51 6.94
N ARG A 432 4.69 7.53 8.00
CA ARG A 432 6.16 7.59 7.93
C ARG A 432 6.83 6.26 8.22
N THR A 433 6.06 5.23 8.53
CA THR A 433 6.58 3.94 8.99
C THR A 433 6.33 2.84 7.98
N SER A 434 7.18 1.81 8.01
CA SER A 434 6.98 0.58 7.24
C SER A 434 5.76 -0.22 7.67
N LEU A 435 5.19 0.09 8.83
CA LEU A 435 4.02 -0.59 9.38
C LEU A 435 2.79 -0.47 8.47
N LEU A 436 2.62 0.71 7.84
CA LEU A 436 1.60 0.94 6.81
C LEU A 436 1.68 -0.12 5.69
N CYS A 437 2.89 -0.41 5.21
CA CYS A 437 3.11 -1.39 4.16
C CYS A 437 2.89 -2.83 4.67
N GLY A 438 3.29 -3.09 5.91
CA GLY A 438 3.15 -4.39 6.57
C GLY A 438 1.72 -4.89 6.65
N THR A 439 0.75 -3.98 6.67
CA THR A 439 -0.68 -4.32 6.69
C THR A 439 -1.09 -5.26 5.54
N CYS A 440 -0.50 -5.10 4.35
CA CYS A 440 -0.77 -5.93 3.16
C CYS A 440 0.42 -6.79 2.71
N HIS A 441 1.67 -6.40 3.05
CA HIS A 441 2.88 -7.10 2.63
C HIS A 441 3.44 -8.04 3.72
N ASP A 442 2.55 -8.67 4.45
CA ASP A 442 2.79 -9.79 5.36
C ASP A 442 1.52 -10.65 5.41
N VAL A 443 1.52 -11.77 4.71
CA VAL A 443 0.31 -12.54 4.42
C VAL A 443 0.46 -13.97 4.90
N SER A 444 -0.58 -14.47 5.55
CA SER A 444 -0.78 -15.85 5.91
C SER A 444 -2.13 -16.36 5.45
N ASN A 445 -2.22 -17.65 5.25
CA ASN A 445 -3.48 -18.34 4.96
C ASN A 445 -4.18 -18.74 6.27
N PRO A 446 -5.31 -18.12 6.64
CA PRO A 446 -6.01 -18.39 7.88
C PRO A 446 -6.71 -19.75 7.91
N ALA A 447 -6.91 -20.42 6.76
CA ALA A 447 -7.47 -21.76 6.70
C ALA A 447 -6.54 -22.84 7.26
N PHE A 448 -5.27 -22.50 7.57
CA PHE A 448 -4.28 -23.41 8.13
C PHE A 448 -3.69 -22.84 9.42
N GLU A 449 -3.74 -23.62 10.49
CA GLU A 449 -3.25 -23.26 11.83
C GLU A 449 -1.87 -23.85 12.10
N LEU A 450 -1.08 -23.19 12.95
CA LEU A 450 0.19 -23.71 13.44
C LEU A 450 -0.04 -24.97 14.29
N GLY A 451 0.54 -26.09 13.87
CA GLY A 451 0.48 -27.36 14.57
C GLY A 451 1.43 -27.43 15.77
N SER A 452 1.60 -28.62 16.33
CA SER A 452 2.42 -28.84 17.53
C SER A 452 3.94 -28.91 17.27
N GLY A 453 4.34 -29.07 16.02
CA GLY A 453 5.74 -29.11 15.58
C GLY A 453 6.22 -27.75 15.02
N PRO A 454 7.54 -27.51 15.00
CA PRO A 454 8.08 -26.31 14.37
C PRO A 454 7.82 -26.33 12.86
N ASN A 455 7.19 -25.28 12.34
CA ASN A 455 6.79 -25.17 10.94
C ASN A 455 5.85 -26.30 10.47
N GLU A 456 5.08 -26.89 11.37
CA GLU A 456 4.02 -27.82 11.05
C GLU A 456 2.71 -27.04 11.01
N TYR A 457 1.99 -27.12 9.89
CA TYR A 457 0.69 -26.50 9.75
C TYR A 457 -0.37 -27.59 9.51
N VAL A 458 -1.58 -27.29 9.92
CA VAL A 458 -2.70 -28.22 9.85
C VAL A 458 -3.94 -27.46 9.37
N PRO A 459 -4.86 -28.10 8.65
CA PRO A 459 -6.13 -27.47 8.39
C PRO A 459 -6.80 -27.06 9.69
N GLY A 460 -7.34 -25.84 9.73
CA GLY A 460 -8.19 -25.36 10.80
C GLY A 460 -9.52 -26.09 10.87
N ASN A 461 -10.40 -25.66 11.76
CA ASN A 461 -11.79 -26.06 11.71
C ASN A 461 -12.45 -25.24 10.60
N PHE A 462 -12.67 -25.83 9.45
CA PHE A 462 -13.33 -25.11 8.37
C PHE A 462 -14.74 -24.65 8.75
N ASP A 463 -15.19 -23.55 8.13
CA ASP A 463 -16.45 -22.86 8.44
C ASP A 463 -16.46 -22.21 9.83
N GLU A 464 -15.28 -21.84 10.34
CA GLU A 464 -15.10 -21.13 11.62
C GLU A 464 -14.05 -20.02 11.43
N GLU A 465 -14.16 -18.93 12.19
CA GLU A 465 -13.16 -17.87 12.23
C GLU A 465 -11.85 -18.38 12.85
N HIS A 466 -10.71 -17.87 12.36
CA HIS A 466 -9.42 -18.24 12.96
C HIS A 466 -9.38 -17.81 14.44
N PRO A 467 -8.97 -18.68 15.38
CA PRO A 467 -9.22 -18.51 16.83
C PRO A 467 -8.58 -17.27 17.45
N ASP A 468 -7.53 -16.71 16.86
CA ASP A 468 -6.85 -15.53 17.41
C ASP A 468 -6.41 -14.50 16.35
N ALA A 469 -6.66 -14.76 15.09
CA ALA A 469 -6.24 -13.94 13.94
C ALA A 469 -4.75 -13.54 13.95
N ASP A 470 -3.89 -14.22 14.73
CA ASP A 470 -2.46 -13.94 14.77
C ASP A 470 -1.78 -14.54 13.55
N LEU A 471 -1.19 -13.70 12.72
CA LEU A 471 -0.39 -14.05 11.56
C LEU A 471 0.59 -15.21 11.83
N ARG A 472 1.15 -15.29 13.06
CA ARG A 472 2.14 -16.31 13.44
C ARG A 472 1.55 -17.68 13.71
N ASN A 473 0.24 -17.75 13.82
CA ASN A 473 -0.48 -19.01 14.00
C ASN A 473 -1.09 -19.54 12.69
N MET A 474 -0.83 -18.86 11.55
CA MET A 474 -1.31 -19.20 10.20
C MET A 474 -0.16 -19.63 9.28
N PHE A 475 -0.45 -20.34 8.18
CA PHE A 475 0.56 -20.72 7.19
C PHE A 475 1.10 -19.48 6.45
N PRO A 476 2.44 -19.27 6.40
CA PRO A 476 3.04 -18.09 5.76
C PRO A 476 2.93 -18.15 4.23
N VAL A 477 2.34 -17.14 3.62
CA VAL A 477 2.29 -16.95 2.16
C VAL A 477 3.36 -15.94 1.71
N GLU A 478 3.39 -14.76 2.34
CA GLU A 478 4.38 -13.73 2.09
C GLU A 478 4.91 -13.17 3.42
N ARG A 479 6.22 -12.93 3.53
CA ARG A 479 6.87 -12.45 4.75
C ARG A 479 7.77 -11.24 4.52
N THR A 480 7.56 -10.48 3.45
CA THR A 480 8.44 -9.36 3.07
C THR A 480 8.59 -8.33 4.18
N TYR A 481 7.49 -7.92 4.82
CA TYR A 481 7.56 -6.99 5.96
C TYR A 481 8.22 -7.62 7.18
N SER A 482 7.86 -8.85 7.54
CA SER A 482 8.46 -9.57 8.65
C SER A 482 9.96 -9.78 8.47
N GLU A 483 10.42 -10.17 7.28
CA GLU A 483 11.84 -10.30 6.92
C GLU A 483 12.59 -8.98 7.12
N TRP A 484 11.99 -7.86 6.68
CA TRP A 484 12.54 -6.53 6.90
C TRP A 484 12.66 -6.20 8.38
N THR A 485 11.66 -6.51 9.21
CA THR A 485 11.70 -6.23 10.67
C THR A 485 12.89 -6.87 11.37
N GLN A 486 13.40 -7.99 10.84
CA GLN A 486 14.56 -8.73 11.39
C GLN A 486 15.88 -8.32 10.73
N SER A 487 15.89 -7.34 9.87
CA SER A 487 17.08 -6.85 9.16
C SER A 487 17.81 -5.73 9.92
N GLU A 488 19.04 -5.47 9.51
CA GLU A 488 19.80 -4.30 9.95
C GLU A 488 19.15 -2.99 9.49
N TYR A 489 18.42 -3.01 8.38
CA TYR A 489 17.67 -1.86 7.87
C TYR A 489 16.64 -1.38 8.90
N ALA A 490 15.83 -2.27 9.44
CA ALA A 490 14.81 -1.92 10.42
C ALA A 490 15.39 -1.49 11.78
N SER A 491 16.56 -2.02 12.19
CA SER A 491 17.09 -1.82 13.53
C SER A 491 18.00 -0.59 13.66
N THR A 492 18.99 -0.45 12.78
CA THR A 492 20.01 0.62 12.85
C THR A 492 20.05 1.49 11.59
N GLY A 493 19.38 1.05 10.54
CA GLY A 493 19.52 1.59 9.20
C GLY A 493 20.84 1.17 8.55
N VAL A 494 20.88 1.18 7.23
CA VAL A 494 22.03 0.81 6.42
C VAL A 494 22.44 1.98 5.53
N TYR A 495 23.73 2.27 5.45
CA TYR A 495 24.24 3.24 4.49
C TYR A 495 24.14 2.66 3.07
N ALA A 496 23.10 3.03 2.35
CA ALA A 496 22.78 2.55 1.01
C ALA A 496 22.33 3.73 0.10
N PRO A 497 23.25 4.65 -0.23
CA PRO A 497 22.90 5.89 -0.92
C PRO A 497 22.30 5.68 -2.32
N GLN A 498 22.44 4.50 -2.90
CA GLN A 498 21.81 4.12 -4.17
C GLN A 498 20.28 4.04 -4.07
N PHE A 499 19.73 3.77 -2.88
CA PHE A 499 18.31 3.71 -2.61
C PHE A 499 17.76 4.98 -1.93
N ALA A 500 18.61 5.71 -1.23
CA ALA A 500 18.23 6.76 -0.29
C ALA A 500 17.59 8.03 -0.91
N GLY A 501 17.43 8.10 -2.23
CA GLY A 501 16.89 9.30 -2.88
C GLY A 501 17.64 10.58 -2.46
N ASN A 502 16.91 11.55 -1.94
CA ASN A 502 17.47 12.84 -1.49
C ASN A 502 17.95 12.85 -0.03
N LYS A 503 17.87 11.76 0.69
CA LYS A 503 18.29 11.68 2.11
C LYS A 503 19.78 12.05 2.23
N PRO A 504 20.14 13.10 3.00
CA PRO A 504 21.50 13.65 2.97
C PRO A 504 22.54 12.76 3.65
N ASP A 505 22.13 11.87 4.53
CA ASP A 505 22.98 10.90 5.22
C ASP A 505 23.17 9.59 4.45
N GLY A 506 22.31 9.34 3.45
CA GLY A 506 22.34 8.12 2.65
C GLY A 506 21.95 6.85 3.43
N ILE A 507 21.28 7.02 4.57
CA ILE A 507 20.83 5.90 5.40
C ILE A 507 19.41 5.50 5.01
N VAL A 508 19.23 4.22 4.77
CA VAL A 508 17.96 3.57 4.44
C VAL A 508 17.53 2.73 5.64
N SER A 509 16.28 2.93 6.09
CA SER A 509 15.76 2.28 7.30
C SER A 509 14.27 1.89 7.22
N SER A 510 13.60 2.20 6.12
CA SER A 510 12.18 1.91 5.94
C SER A 510 11.88 1.39 4.54
N CYS A 511 10.69 0.80 4.36
CA CYS A 511 10.17 0.42 3.04
C CYS A 511 10.05 1.63 2.12
N LEU A 512 9.63 2.76 2.68
CA LEU A 512 9.46 4.02 1.93
C LEU A 512 10.77 4.50 1.31
N ASP A 513 11.91 4.33 2.00
CA ASP A 513 13.21 4.79 1.50
C ASP A 513 13.62 4.16 0.17
N CYS A 514 13.17 2.92 -0.09
CA CYS A 514 13.45 2.20 -1.34
C CYS A 514 12.30 2.29 -2.34
N HIS A 515 11.05 2.15 -1.85
CA HIS A 515 9.86 1.97 -2.68
C HIS A 515 9.04 3.25 -2.88
N MET A 516 9.31 4.31 -2.10
CA MET A 516 8.75 5.66 -2.21
C MET A 516 9.84 6.70 -1.93
N ARG A 517 11.00 6.55 -2.54
CA ARG A 517 12.21 7.34 -2.22
C ARG A 517 11.98 8.84 -2.27
N ASP A 518 12.66 9.56 -1.39
CA ASP A 518 12.62 11.01 -1.35
C ASP A 518 13.11 11.65 -2.66
N VAL A 519 12.29 12.52 -3.23
CA VAL A 519 12.61 13.34 -4.40
C VAL A 519 12.36 14.82 -4.14
N SER A 520 12.90 15.70 -5.00
CA SER A 520 12.55 17.12 -4.94
C SER A 520 11.36 17.40 -5.83
N GLY A 521 10.26 17.83 -5.25
CA GLY A 521 9.02 18.08 -6.00
C GLY A 521 7.92 18.71 -5.15
N ARG A 522 6.71 18.71 -5.70
CA ARG A 522 5.49 19.15 -5.04
C ARG A 522 4.56 17.95 -4.89
N GLY A 523 3.89 17.86 -3.77
CA GLY A 523 2.83 16.86 -3.57
C GLY A 523 1.48 17.25 -4.19
N ALA A 524 1.30 18.53 -4.49
CA ALA A 524 0.14 19.08 -5.19
C ALA A 524 0.57 20.29 -6.05
N ASP A 525 -0.22 20.65 -7.05
CA ASP A 525 0.10 21.72 -8.02
C ASP A 525 0.42 23.08 -7.37
N SER A 526 -0.31 23.42 -6.33
CA SER A 526 -0.17 24.65 -5.53
C SER A 526 0.66 24.45 -4.25
N GLY A 527 1.08 23.22 -3.93
CA GLY A 527 1.85 22.89 -2.74
C GLY A 527 3.29 23.42 -2.75
N PRO A 528 3.97 23.43 -1.60
CA PRO A 528 5.37 23.83 -1.52
C PRO A 528 6.28 22.81 -2.21
N VAL A 529 7.42 23.28 -2.74
CA VAL A 529 8.48 22.38 -3.20
C VAL A 529 9.18 21.81 -1.96
N ARG A 530 9.23 20.48 -1.87
CA ARG A 530 9.90 19.71 -0.81
C ARG A 530 11.13 19.01 -1.38
N ALA A 531 12.14 18.83 -0.57
CA ALA A 531 13.31 17.99 -0.91
C ALA A 531 13.10 16.52 -0.48
N ASP A 532 12.13 16.29 0.37
CA ASP A 532 11.76 15.03 1.02
C ASP A 532 10.37 14.54 0.60
N LEU A 533 9.94 14.89 -0.62
CA LEU A 533 8.69 14.38 -1.17
C LEU A 533 8.82 12.87 -1.42
N GLY A 534 8.03 12.06 -0.75
CA GLY A 534 7.92 10.64 -1.03
C GLY A 534 7.31 10.41 -2.43
N MET A 535 8.07 9.80 -3.32
CA MET A 535 7.61 9.48 -4.68
C MET A 535 6.59 8.34 -4.60
N HIS A 536 5.41 8.51 -5.22
CA HIS A 536 4.33 7.51 -5.17
C HIS A 536 4.50 6.41 -6.22
N ASP A 537 5.74 6.05 -6.54
CA ASP A 537 6.04 5.02 -7.54
C ASP A 537 5.90 3.58 -7.01
N LEU A 538 5.95 3.36 -5.70
CA LEU A 538 5.69 2.07 -5.04
C LEU A 538 6.36 0.90 -5.79
N THR A 539 7.59 1.13 -6.24
CA THR A 539 8.30 0.27 -7.20
C THR A 539 8.63 -1.08 -6.57
N GLY A 540 8.09 -2.16 -7.13
CA GLY A 540 8.37 -3.55 -6.72
C GLY A 540 9.24 -4.30 -7.73
N GLY A 541 9.00 -5.62 -7.89
CA GLY A 541 9.74 -6.51 -8.80
C GLY A 541 8.96 -6.96 -10.03
N ASN A 542 7.73 -6.51 -10.23
CA ASN A 542 6.91 -6.94 -11.36
C ASN A 542 7.11 -6.02 -12.58
N TYR A 543 7.99 -6.44 -13.48
CA TYR A 543 8.32 -5.68 -14.71
C TYR A 543 7.53 -6.13 -15.94
N TRP A 544 6.83 -7.29 -15.91
CA TRP A 544 6.19 -7.87 -17.08
C TRP A 544 4.68 -7.56 -17.15
N VAL A 545 3.96 -7.61 -16.04
CA VAL A 545 2.51 -7.33 -16.02
C VAL A 545 2.15 -5.96 -16.61
N PRO A 546 2.94 -4.87 -16.43
CA PRO A 546 2.69 -3.60 -17.11
C PRO A 546 2.54 -3.71 -18.65
N ASP A 547 3.19 -4.70 -19.29
CA ASP A 547 3.12 -4.90 -20.74
C ASP A 547 1.80 -5.51 -21.19
N ILE A 548 1.06 -6.21 -20.32
CA ILE A 548 -0.15 -6.94 -20.66
C ILE A 548 -1.44 -6.31 -20.17
N ILE A 549 -1.40 -5.41 -19.20
CA ILE A 549 -2.60 -4.81 -18.58
C ILE A 549 -3.50 -4.17 -19.64
N GLU A 550 -2.95 -3.37 -20.56
CA GLU A 550 -3.74 -2.70 -21.61
C GLU A 550 -4.47 -3.68 -22.52
N THR A 551 -3.96 -4.93 -22.67
CA THR A 551 -4.62 -5.98 -23.45
C THR A 551 -5.91 -6.44 -22.79
N PHE A 552 -5.95 -6.50 -21.47
CA PHE A 552 -7.11 -6.93 -20.68
C PHE A 552 -8.07 -5.78 -20.35
N PHE A 553 -7.53 -4.58 -20.17
CA PHE A 553 -8.29 -3.40 -19.74
C PHE A 553 -8.02 -2.21 -20.67
N PRO A 554 -8.40 -2.31 -21.96
CA PRO A 554 -8.06 -1.30 -22.96
C PRO A 554 -8.69 0.06 -22.63
N GLY A 555 -7.84 1.10 -22.57
CA GLY A 555 -8.26 2.47 -22.30
C GLY A 555 -8.53 2.77 -20.82
N GLU A 556 -8.23 1.85 -19.90
CA GLU A 556 -8.32 2.09 -18.45
C GLU A 556 -6.97 2.47 -17.82
N THR A 557 -5.90 2.58 -18.61
CA THR A 557 -4.54 2.76 -18.12
C THR A 557 -3.83 3.90 -18.82
N ASP A 558 -2.77 4.41 -18.20
CA ASP A 558 -1.82 5.34 -18.82
C ASP A 558 -0.57 4.56 -19.27
N ALA A 559 -0.45 4.35 -20.57
CA ALA A 559 0.66 3.59 -21.15
C ALA A 559 2.03 4.26 -20.92
N VAL A 560 2.09 5.58 -20.75
CA VAL A 560 3.33 6.31 -20.47
C VAL A 560 3.73 6.05 -19.03
N ALA A 561 2.80 6.20 -18.09
CA ALA A 561 3.03 5.94 -16.68
C ALA A 561 3.47 4.48 -16.44
N LEU A 562 2.81 3.51 -17.10
CA LEU A 562 3.18 2.08 -17.03
C LEU A 562 4.60 1.81 -17.57
N ALA A 563 4.98 2.44 -18.69
CA ALA A 563 6.33 2.29 -19.25
C ALA A 563 7.40 2.88 -18.31
N ASP A 564 7.14 4.06 -17.71
CA ASP A 564 8.00 4.69 -16.73
C ASP A 564 8.11 3.85 -15.44
N GLY A 565 6.98 3.29 -14.98
CA GLY A 565 6.92 2.36 -13.84
C GLY A 565 7.76 1.12 -14.09
N LYS A 566 7.60 0.47 -15.24
CA LYS A 566 8.42 -0.68 -15.65
C LYS A 566 9.92 -0.36 -15.65
N GLN A 567 10.30 0.81 -16.16
CA GLN A 567 11.72 1.21 -16.15
C GLN A 567 12.25 1.36 -14.72
N ARG A 568 11.47 1.98 -13.81
CA ARG A 568 11.84 2.08 -12.38
C ARG A 568 12.02 0.71 -11.73
N VAL A 569 11.17 -0.27 -12.07
CA VAL A 569 11.33 -1.67 -11.61
C VAL A 569 12.65 -2.25 -12.06
N ILE A 570 13.01 -2.11 -13.35
CA ILE A 570 14.28 -2.62 -13.89
C ILE A 570 15.46 -1.94 -13.19
N ASP A 571 15.40 -0.63 -13.01
CA ASP A 571 16.46 0.13 -12.32
C ASP A 571 16.62 -0.33 -10.86
N LEU A 572 15.53 -0.58 -10.14
CA LEU A 572 15.55 -1.08 -8.76
C LEU A 572 16.12 -2.50 -8.68
N LEU A 573 15.73 -3.40 -9.58
CA LEU A 573 16.28 -4.77 -9.66
C LEU A 573 17.79 -4.75 -9.87
N GLN A 574 18.31 -3.83 -10.70
CA GLN A 574 19.75 -3.67 -10.94
C GLN A 574 20.53 -3.13 -9.74
N LEU A 575 19.85 -2.54 -8.77
CA LEU A 575 20.43 -2.08 -7.51
C LEU A 575 20.32 -3.11 -6.38
N SER A 576 19.43 -4.09 -6.51
CA SER A 576 19.04 -5.01 -5.44
C SER A 576 20.07 -6.07 -5.11
N ALA A 577 21.03 -6.35 -6.01
CA ALA A 577 22.10 -7.30 -5.79
C ALA A 577 23.45 -6.81 -6.33
N THR A 578 24.52 -7.25 -5.70
CA THR A 578 25.89 -7.09 -6.20
C THR A 578 26.44 -8.45 -6.63
N LEU A 579 27.05 -8.51 -7.82
CA LEU A 579 27.69 -9.68 -8.40
C LEU A 579 29.21 -9.53 -8.40
N GLU A 580 29.89 -10.41 -7.70
CA GLU A 580 31.36 -10.48 -7.65
C GLU A 580 31.86 -11.82 -8.22
N LEU A 581 32.92 -11.77 -9.05
CA LEU A 581 33.56 -12.94 -9.64
C LEU A 581 34.97 -13.10 -9.06
N ILE A 582 35.26 -14.29 -8.57
CA ILE A 582 36.57 -14.62 -7.98
C ILE A 582 37.15 -15.79 -8.75
N ASP A 583 38.31 -15.57 -9.39
CA ASP A 583 39.07 -16.65 -10.04
C ASP A 583 39.70 -17.56 -8.96
N THR A 584 39.22 -18.76 -8.88
CA THR A 584 39.72 -19.80 -7.97
C THR A 584 40.58 -20.84 -8.67
N SER A 585 40.98 -20.57 -9.92
CA SER A 585 41.74 -21.45 -10.78
C SER A 585 43.12 -21.79 -10.17
N GLY A 586 43.44 -23.08 -10.02
CA GLY A 586 44.69 -23.58 -9.47
C GLY A 586 45.40 -24.61 -10.37
N GLY A 587 45.31 -24.49 -11.67
CA GLY A 587 45.78 -25.49 -12.67
C GLY A 587 44.64 -26.12 -13.47
N THR A 588 43.42 -26.07 -12.93
CA THR A 588 42.14 -26.25 -13.64
C THR A 588 41.29 -25.01 -13.52
N PRO A 589 40.57 -24.60 -14.59
CA PRO A 589 39.72 -23.46 -14.50
C PRO A 589 38.62 -23.66 -13.47
N SER A 590 38.48 -22.69 -12.56
CA SER A 590 37.34 -22.63 -11.64
C SER A 590 36.99 -21.20 -11.28
N LEU A 591 35.75 -20.97 -10.97
CA LEU A 591 35.19 -19.68 -10.69
C LEU A 591 34.30 -19.77 -9.45
N GLN A 592 34.46 -18.84 -8.51
CA GLN A 592 33.50 -18.62 -7.46
C GLN A 592 32.68 -17.35 -7.84
N VAL A 593 31.37 -17.49 -7.78
CA VAL A 593 30.41 -16.41 -8.00
C VAL A 593 29.79 -16.04 -6.66
N LYS A 594 29.92 -14.80 -6.27
CA LYS A 594 29.31 -14.28 -5.05
C LYS A 594 28.20 -13.31 -5.40
N VAL A 595 27.00 -13.57 -4.89
CA VAL A 595 25.82 -12.70 -5.00
C VAL A 595 25.50 -12.14 -3.62
N THR A 596 25.52 -10.81 -3.48
CA THR A 596 25.22 -10.12 -2.23
C THR A 596 23.84 -9.48 -2.33
N ASN A 597 22.99 -9.74 -1.34
CA ASN A 597 21.69 -9.09 -1.20
C ASN A 597 21.87 -7.67 -0.63
N GLU A 598 21.46 -6.66 -1.39
CA GLU A 598 21.52 -5.24 -1.00
C GLU A 598 20.17 -4.72 -0.50
N THR A 599 19.17 -5.61 -0.30
CA THR A 599 17.81 -5.25 0.14
C THR A 599 17.57 -5.54 1.63
N GLY A 600 16.46 -5.04 2.16
CA GLY A 600 16.08 -5.23 3.57
C GLY A 600 15.30 -6.52 3.86
N HIS A 601 15.06 -7.35 2.88
CA HIS A 601 14.31 -8.62 2.96
C HIS A 601 15.04 -9.71 2.18
N LYS A 602 14.57 -10.96 2.18
CA LYS A 602 15.13 -11.99 1.32
C LYS A 602 15.09 -11.58 -0.15
N LEU A 603 15.98 -12.08 -0.95
CA LEU A 603 16.06 -11.82 -2.38
C LEU A 603 16.07 -13.14 -3.17
N PRO A 604 15.06 -13.35 -4.07
CA PRO A 604 13.89 -12.51 -4.34
C PRO A 604 12.86 -12.53 -3.20
N SER A 605 11.86 -11.60 -3.21
CA SER A 605 10.80 -11.49 -2.22
C SER A 605 9.45 -11.18 -2.86
N GLY A 606 8.41 -11.05 -2.04
CA GLY A 606 7.01 -10.87 -2.45
C GLY A 606 6.33 -12.20 -2.74
N TYR A 607 5.24 -12.17 -3.53
CA TYR A 607 4.50 -13.37 -3.90
C TYR A 607 5.42 -14.42 -4.53
N PRO A 608 5.48 -15.65 -3.98
CA PRO A 608 6.60 -16.57 -4.29
C PRO A 608 6.41 -17.40 -5.55
N GLU A 609 5.17 -17.73 -5.97
CA GLU A 609 4.91 -18.68 -7.02
C GLU A 609 5.46 -18.23 -8.37
N GLY A 610 6.35 -19.01 -8.93
CA GLY A 610 7.02 -18.73 -10.20
C GLY A 610 8.04 -17.61 -10.19
N ARG A 611 8.27 -16.94 -9.06
CA ARG A 611 9.27 -15.86 -8.92
C ARG A 611 10.62 -16.44 -8.58
N ARG A 612 11.62 -16.16 -9.43
CA ARG A 612 12.96 -16.72 -9.27
C ARG A 612 14.08 -15.77 -9.69
N MET A 613 15.28 -16.08 -9.21
CA MET A 613 16.53 -15.43 -9.60
C MET A 613 17.57 -16.53 -9.81
N TRP A 614 18.48 -16.38 -10.78
CA TRP A 614 19.50 -17.42 -11.02
C TRP A 614 20.79 -16.85 -11.59
N ILE A 615 21.85 -17.65 -11.44
CA ILE A 615 23.16 -17.35 -11.99
C ILE A 615 23.33 -18.11 -13.31
N ASN A 616 23.42 -17.40 -14.44
CA ASN A 616 23.82 -17.96 -15.72
C ASN A 616 25.34 -17.78 -15.89
N VAL A 617 26.06 -18.87 -16.03
CA VAL A 617 27.53 -18.87 -16.21
C VAL A 617 27.88 -19.37 -17.60
N LYS A 618 28.59 -18.55 -18.37
CA LYS A 618 29.16 -18.88 -19.69
C LYS A 618 30.68 -18.89 -19.61
N ALA A 619 31.33 -19.95 -20.10
CA ALA A 619 32.78 -19.95 -20.20
C ALA A 619 33.24 -20.13 -21.65
N TYR A 620 34.30 -19.44 -21.98
CA TYR A 620 34.85 -19.35 -23.34
C TYR A 620 36.29 -19.82 -23.36
N ASP A 621 36.70 -20.45 -24.51
CA ASP A 621 38.06 -20.81 -24.77
C ASP A 621 38.91 -19.61 -25.26
N GLU A 622 40.20 -19.84 -25.59
CA GLU A 622 41.11 -18.80 -26.08
C GLU A 622 40.60 -18.14 -27.41
N GLY A 623 39.80 -18.83 -28.17
CA GLY A 623 39.20 -18.38 -29.41
C GLY A 623 37.85 -17.68 -29.22
N MET A 624 37.42 -17.47 -27.98
CA MET A 624 36.09 -16.94 -27.63
C MET A 624 34.92 -17.84 -28.09
N ALA A 625 35.14 -19.13 -28.26
CA ALA A 625 34.05 -20.07 -28.46
C ALA A 625 33.42 -20.43 -27.11
N LEU A 626 32.09 -20.42 -27.06
CA LEU A 626 31.33 -20.86 -25.89
C LEU A 626 31.52 -22.37 -25.72
N ILE A 627 32.09 -22.80 -24.59
CA ILE A 627 32.39 -24.20 -24.29
C ILE A 627 31.69 -24.76 -23.04
N TYR A 628 31.03 -23.88 -22.29
CA TYR A 628 30.27 -24.23 -21.11
C TYR A 628 29.19 -23.18 -20.86
N GLU A 629 28.00 -23.63 -20.51
CA GLU A 629 26.92 -22.80 -20.05
C GLU A 629 26.12 -23.56 -18.99
N SER A 630 25.91 -22.92 -17.81
CA SER A 630 25.03 -23.41 -16.75
C SER A 630 23.85 -22.49 -16.59
N ALA A 631 22.69 -23.04 -16.24
CA ALA A 631 21.41 -22.37 -16.10
C ALA A 631 21.09 -21.51 -17.34
N ALA A 632 21.24 -22.10 -18.53
CA ALA A 632 20.89 -21.46 -19.79
C ALA A 632 19.39 -21.17 -19.88
N TYR A 633 19.02 -19.96 -20.33
CA TYR A 633 17.63 -19.59 -20.58
C TYR A 633 17.39 -19.45 -22.09
N ASP A 634 16.42 -20.18 -22.61
CA ASP A 634 16.02 -20.08 -24.02
C ASP A 634 14.94 -19.00 -24.18
N PHE A 635 15.30 -17.84 -24.71
CA PHE A 635 14.39 -16.72 -24.95
C PHE A 635 13.30 -17.02 -26.00
N GLY A 636 13.42 -18.08 -26.75
CA GLY A 636 12.42 -18.49 -27.75
C GLY A 636 11.33 -19.41 -27.22
N SER A 637 11.64 -20.20 -26.19
CA SER A 637 10.71 -21.15 -25.56
C SER A 637 10.43 -20.83 -24.08
N ALA A 638 11.15 -19.86 -23.50
CA ALA A 638 11.14 -19.50 -22.08
C ALA A 638 11.55 -20.65 -21.14
N ASP A 639 12.31 -21.63 -21.64
CA ASP A 639 12.79 -22.72 -20.82
C ASP A 639 14.08 -22.33 -20.08
N LEU A 640 14.11 -22.55 -18.77
CA LEU A 640 15.32 -22.46 -17.94
C LEU A 640 15.93 -23.85 -17.77
N SER A 641 17.22 -24.01 -18.10
CA SER A 641 17.93 -25.28 -17.90
C SER A 641 18.24 -25.52 -16.42
N HIS A 642 17.78 -26.65 -15.90
CA HIS A 642 18.09 -27.15 -14.56
C HIS A 642 19.23 -28.17 -14.64
N ASP A 643 20.40 -27.77 -15.19
CA ASP A 643 21.58 -28.61 -15.20
C ASP A 643 22.17 -28.82 -13.78
N ALA A 644 23.17 -29.68 -13.65
CA ALA A 644 23.72 -30.07 -12.33
C ALA A 644 24.42 -28.92 -11.58
N ASP A 645 24.86 -27.88 -12.31
CA ASP A 645 25.56 -26.73 -11.77
C ASP A 645 24.62 -25.51 -11.64
N ALA A 646 23.36 -25.64 -12.09
CA ALA A 646 22.41 -24.53 -12.06
C ALA A 646 22.14 -24.06 -10.62
N LYS A 647 22.35 -22.76 -10.37
CA LYS A 647 22.02 -22.12 -9.11
C LYS A 647 20.84 -21.18 -9.28
N ILE A 648 19.70 -21.59 -8.72
CA ILE A 648 18.44 -20.86 -8.74
C ILE A 648 18.08 -20.49 -7.31
N TYR A 649 17.65 -19.25 -7.09
CA TYR A 649 17.18 -18.73 -5.80
C TYR A 649 15.67 -18.56 -5.88
N GLU A 650 14.96 -19.34 -5.08
CA GLU A 650 13.51 -19.36 -5.04
C GLU A 650 13.03 -19.96 -3.71
N ILE A 651 11.73 -19.90 -3.49
CA ILE A 651 11.06 -20.65 -2.44
C ILE A 651 10.10 -21.63 -3.11
N GLU A 652 10.00 -22.83 -2.59
CA GLU A 652 9.12 -23.89 -3.05
C GLU A 652 8.15 -24.27 -1.93
N PRO A 653 7.00 -23.56 -1.79
CA PRO A 653 5.92 -24.01 -0.93
C PRO A 653 5.23 -25.23 -1.55
N GLY A 654 4.45 -25.96 -0.76
CA GLY A 654 3.74 -27.10 -1.29
C GLY A 654 2.94 -27.87 -0.24
N THR A 655 2.45 -29.03 -0.67
CA THR A 655 1.61 -29.92 0.13
C THR A 655 2.47 -30.93 0.90
N SER A 656 2.30 -30.99 2.21
CA SER A 656 2.98 -32.00 3.04
C SER A 656 2.43 -33.41 2.78
N TYR A 657 3.21 -34.44 3.16
CA TYR A 657 2.74 -35.82 3.11
C TYR A 657 1.42 -36.03 3.87
N ARG A 658 1.24 -35.34 4.97
CA ARG A 658 0.04 -35.45 5.83
C ARG A 658 -1.18 -34.85 5.14
N LEU A 659 -1.07 -33.64 4.61
CA LEU A 659 -2.16 -32.97 3.94
C LEU A 659 -2.53 -33.69 2.63
N ALA A 660 -1.51 -34.14 1.89
CA ALA A 660 -1.70 -34.94 0.69
C ALA A 660 -2.50 -36.22 0.96
N ASP A 661 -2.18 -36.95 2.03
CA ASP A 661 -2.92 -38.14 2.44
C ASP A 661 -4.37 -37.82 2.87
N LEU A 662 -4.57 -36.68 3.54
CA LEU A 662 -5.89 -36.22 4.01
C LEU A 662 -6.81 -35.82 2.84
N LEU A 663 -6.27 -35.10 1.86
CA LEU A 663 -7.04 -34.51 0.76
C LEU A 663 -6.98 -35.35 -0.53
N GLY A 664 -6.17 -36.41 -0.56
CA GLY A 664 -5.96 -37.25 -1.76
C GLY A 664 -5.12 -36.57 -2.83
N LEU A 665 -4.20 -35.66 -2.44
CA LEU A 665 -3.28 -34.94 -3.30
C LEU A 665 -1.91 -35.64 -3.37
N GLU A 666 -1.04 -35.18 -4.29
CA GLU A 666 0.37 -35.59 -4.33
C GLU A 666 1.19 -34.67 -3.41
N PRO A 667 2.07 -35.22 -2.55
CA PRO A 667 2.96 -34.42 -1.74
C PRO A 667 4.12 -33.85 -2.56
N GLY A 668 4.51 -32.61 -2.29
CA GLY A 668 5.63 -31.95 -2.98
C GLY A 668 5.40 -30.46 -3.16
N PRO A 669 6.36 -29.76 -3.81
CA PRO A 669 6.16 -28.39 -4.25
C PRO A 669 4.90 -28.27 -5.11
N SER A 670 4.11 -27.23 -4.90
CA SER A 670 2.82 -27.07 -5.56
C SER A 670 2.48 -25.60 -5.76
N PHE A 671 1.87 -25.29 -6.91
CA PHE A 671 1.33 -23.97 -7.21
C PHE A 671 -0.14 -23.78 -6.76
N HIS A 672 -0.75 -24.76 -6.15
CA HIS A 672 -2.03 -24.65 -5.44
C HIS A 672 -1.82 -23.93 -4.11
N PHE A 673 -1.46 -22.66 -4.17
CA PHE A 673 -0.87 -21.91 -3.06
C PHE A 673 -1.77 -21.84 -1.81
N VAL A 674 -3.10 -21.83 -1.97
CA VAL A 674 -4.05 -21.85 -0.85
C VAL A 674 -4.16 -23.22 -0.17
N LEU A 675 -3.62 -24.29 -0.77
CA LEU A 675 -3.53 -25.64 -0.20
C LEU A 675 -2.14 -25.94 0.37
N ASN A 676 -1.19 -25.02 0.24
CA ASN A 676 0.16 -25.23 0.75
C ASN A 676 0.15 -25.17 2.28
N ASP A 677 0.78 -26.18 2.91
CA ASP A 677 0.94 -26.30 4.37
C ASP A 677 2.39 -26.55 4.80
N THR A 678 3.33 -26.46 3.85
CA THR A 678 4.74 -26.67 4.13
C THR A 678 5.63 -25.92 3.13
N ILE A 679 6.89 -25.66 3.52
CA ILE A 679 7.92 -25.15 2.63
C ILE A 679 8.91 -26.28 2.37
N TRP A 680 9.08 -26.69 1.12
CA TRP A 680 9.99 -27.76 0.71
C TRP A 680 11.42 -27.25 0.54
N SER A 681 11.58 -26.03 0.04
CA SER A 681 12.88 -25.37 -0.13
C SER A 681 12.70 -23.86 -0.03
N ASP A 682 13.65 -23.17 0.61
CA ASP A 682 13.82 -21.71 0.58
C ASP A 682 15.31 -21.38 0.69
N ASN A 683 15.93 -21.13 -0.45
CA ASN A 683 17.34 -20.77 -0.57
C ASN A 683 17.55 -19.30 -0.94
N ARG A 684 16.50 -18.46 -0.84
CA ARG A 684 16.59 -17.03 -1.11
C ARG A 684 17.64 -16.38 -0.21
N ILE A 685 18.40 -15.43 -0.76
CA ILE A 685 19.51 -14.81 -0.04
C ILE A 685 18.97 -13.88 1.06
N PRO A 686 19.32 -14.09 2.34
CA PRO A 686 18.81 -13.26 3.43
C PRO A 686 19.29 -11.80 3.38
N PRO A 687 18.65 -10.86 4.09
CA PRO A 687 19.12 -9.48 4.22
C PRO A 687 20.25 -9.34 5.25
N ARG A 688 20.88 -8.15 5.28
CA ARG A 688 21.81 -7.77 6.37
C ARG A 688 21.13 -7.88 7.73
N GLY A 689 21.80 -8.40 8.73
CA GLY A 689 21.29 -8.63 10.08
C GLY A 689 20.57 -9.96 10.26
N PHE A 690 20.50 -10.79 9.21
CA PHE A 690 19.93 -12.13 9.27
C PHE A 690 20.52 -12.96 10.41
N THR A 691 19.64 -13.65 11.16
CA THR A 691 20.00 -14.77 12.01
C THR A 691 18.97 -15.89 11.85
N ASN A 692 19.43 -17.14 11.85
CA ASN A 692 18.53 -18.29 11.71
C ASN A 692 17.44 -18.30 12.79
N ALA A 693 17.78 -17.91 14.03
CA ALA A 693 16.84 -17.86 15.14
C ALA A 693 15.72 -16.83 14.90
N ASN A 694 16.07 -15.63 14.46
CA ASN A 694 15.07 -14.56 14.22
C ASN A 694 14.15 -14.93 13.05
N PHE A 695 14.72 -15.44 11.96
CA PHE A 695 13.92 -15.80 10.78
C PHE A 695 13.03 -17.03 11.04
N GLN A 696 13.41 -17.91 11.97
CA GLN A 696 12.52 -18.96 12.46
C GLN A 696 11.29 -18.36 13.18
N THR A 697 11.47 -17.31 13.99
CA THR A 697 10.34 -16.70 14.75
C THR A 697 9.34 -15.99 13.87
N ILE A 698 9.77 -15.54 12.70
CA ILE A 698 8.89 -14.88 11.71
C ILE A 698 8.37 -15.84 10.63
N GLN A 699 8.55 -17.15 10.81
CA GLN A 699 8.12 -18.19 9.86
C GLN A 699 8.70 -18.02 8.45
N SER A 700 9.92 -17.48 8.35
CA SER A 700 10.69 -17.39 7.11
C SER A 700 12.07 -18.01 7.26
N PRO A 701 12.21 -19.27 7.76
CA PRO A 701 13.50 -19.93 7.87
C PRO A 701 14.11 -20.18 6.49
N VAL A 702 15.40 -20.44 6.45
CA VAL A 702 16.05 -21.08 5.31
C VAL A 702 15.73 -22.57 5.35
N VAL A 703 15.30 -23.16 4.24
CA VAL A 703 14.85 -24.55 4.17
C VAL A 703 15.62 -25.26 3.05
N ASN A 704 16.11 -26.45 3.34
CA ASN A 704 16.91 -27.28 2.42
C ASN A 704 18.17 -26.55 1.87
N TYR A 705 18.62 -25.51 2.56
CA TYR A 705 19.83 -24.73 2.31
C TYR A 705 20.38 -24.20 3.65
N SER A 706 21.48 -23.45 3.63
CA SER A 706 22.02 -22.88 4.87
C SER A 706 22.80 -21.58 4.64
N TYR A 707 22.54 -20.59 5.48
CA TYR A 707 23.30 -19.37 5.62
C TYR A 707 23.76 -19.25 7.08
N ALA A 708 24.98 -18.78 7.31
CA ALA A 708 25.46 -18.48 8.66
C ALA A 708 24.75 -17.21 9.20
N ASP A 709 24.67 -17.09 10.52
CA ASP A 709 24.17 -15.85 11.13
C ASP A 709 25.02 -14.65 10.68
N GLY A 710 24.34 -13.60 10.21
CA GLY A 710 24.97 -12.41 9.63
C GLY A 710 25.33 -12.51 8.15
N GLN A 711 25.16 -13.69 7.54
CA GLN A 711 25.40 -13.86 6.10
C GLN A 711 24.23 -13.33 5.29
N TYR A 712 24.52 -12.38 4.40
CA TYR A 712 23.56 -11.78 3.46
C TYR A 712 24.06 -11.87 2.01
N TRP A 713 24.87 -12.88 1.72
CA TRP A 713 25.40 -13.22 0.39
C TRP A 713 25.42 -14.73 0.23
N ASP A 714 25.48 -15.14 -1.04
CA ASP A 714 25.73 -16.55 -1.38
C ASP A 714 26.99 -16.66 -2.25
N GLU A 715 27.71 -17.75 -2.09
CA GLU A 715 28.91 -18.07 -2.85
C GLU A 715 28.73 -19.43 -3.52
N THR A 716 28.82 -19.47 -4.86
CA THR A 716 28.65 -20.67 -5.65
C THR A 716 29.93 -20.94 -6.45
N ASP A 717 30.48 -22.13 -6.30
CA ASP A 717 31.69 -22.57 -7.00
C ASP A 717 31.36 -23.31 -8.29
N TYR A 718 31.98 -22.92 -9.40
CA TYR A 718 31.84 -23.55 -10.71
C TYR A 718 33.17 -24.16 -11.17
N ALA A 719 33.16 -25.46 -11.42
CA ALA A 719 34.27 -26.15 -12.07
C ALA A 719 34.13 -26.00 -13.59
N LEU A 720 35.05 -25.29 -14.22
CA LEU A 720 34.99 -25.00 -15.64
C LEU A 720 35.80 -25.96 -16.47
N PRO A 721 35.47 -26.17 -17.77
CA PRO A 721 36.27 -27.02 -18.66
C PRO A 721 37.74 -26.57 -18.76
N ALA A 722 38.64 -27.49 -18.89
CA ALA A 722 40.09 -27.23 -18.94
C ALA A 722 40.52 -26.21 -20.03
N ALA A 723 39.73 -26.07 -21.09
CA ALA A 723 39.96 -25.13 -22.17
C ALA A 723 39.47 -23.71 -21.85
N ALA A 724 38.71 -23.48 -20.76
CA ALA A 724 38.21 -22.20 -20.40
C ALA A 724 39.32 -21.18 -20.13
N ARG A 725 39.15 -19.97 -20.63
CA ARG A 725 40.06 -18.84 -20.48
C ARG A 725 39.40 -17.60 -19.92
N SER A 726 38.09 -17.50 -20.14
CA SER A 726 37.29 -16.42 -19.56
C SER A 726 35.89 -16.92 -19.23
N ALA A 727 35.22 -16.21 -18.36
CA ALA A 727 33.83 -16.45 -18.03
C ALA A 727 33.04 -15.14 -18.04
N GLU A 728 31.79 -15.22 -18.46
CA GLU A 728 30.76 -14.19 -18.34
C GLU A 728 29.66 -14.74 -17.47
N VAL A 729 29.24 -13.98 -16.46
CA VAL A 729 28.20 -14.36 -15.53
C VAL A 729 27.13 -13.29 -15.51
N THR A 730 25.89 -13.72 -15.65
CA THR A 730 24.72 -12.84 -15.51
C THR A 730 23.83 -13.36 -14.39
N LEU A 731 23.50 -12.48 -13.45
CA LEU A 731 22.44 -12.71 -12.48
C LEU A 731 21.11 -12.26 -13.10
N TYR A 732 20.20 -13.20 -13.31
CA TYR A 732 18.87 -12.95 -13.86
C TYR A 732 17.81 -12.97 -12.77
N TYR A 733 16.75 -12.16 -12.99
CA TYR A 733 15.51 -12.18 -12.22
C TYR A 733 14.32 -12.37 -13.16
N GLN A 734 13.34 -13.17 -12.73
CA GLN A 734 12.09 -13.41 -13.44
C GLN A 734 10.91 -13.29 -12.48
N SER A 735 9.91 -12.46 -12.84
CA SER A 735 8.75 -12.17 -11.99
C SER A 735 7.72 -13.30 -11.97
N THR A 736 7.66 -14.10 -13.05
CA THR A 736 6.82 -15.28 -13.18
C THR A 736 7.46 -16.28 -14.11
N SER A 737 7.44 -17.55 -13.76
CA SER A 737 8.01 -18.63 -14.58
C SER A 737 7.02 -19.15 -15.61
N LYS A 738 7.55 -19.83 -16.66
CA LYS A 738 6.74 -20.54 -17.65
C LYS A 738 5.85 -21.60 -16.99
N GLU A 739 6.42 -22.33 -16.07
CA GLU A 739 5.77 -23.44 -15.38
C GLU A 739 4.53 -22.95 -14.61
N TYR A 740 4.61 -21.78 -14.00
CA TYR A 740 3.48 -21.20 -13.28
C TYR A 740 2.39 -20.69 -14.24
N VAL A 741 2.75 -20.01 -15.31
CA VAL A 741 1.77 -19.55 -16.31
C VAL A 741 1.06 -20.73 -16.99
N GLU A 742 1.80 -21.82 -17.30
CA GLU A 742 1.21 -23.06 -17.84
C GLU A 742 0.28 -23.72 -16.82
N PHE A 743 0.66 -23.77 -15.54
CA PHE A 743 -0.19 -24.24 -14.46
C PHE A 743 -1.51 -23.46 -14.40
N LEU A 744 -1.46 -22.13 -14.39
CA LEU A 744 -2.66 -21.28 -14.36
C LEU A 744 -3.59 -21.51 -15.55
N ARG A 745 -3.01 -21.84 -16.75
CA ARG A 745 -3.79 -22.23 -17.93
C ARG A 745 -4.46 -23.59 -17.76
N ASP A 746 -3.70 -24.57 -17.29
CA ASP A 746 -4.08 -25.99 -17.37
C ASP A 746 -5.02 -26.38 -16.23
N GLU A 747 -4.87 -25.78 -15.03
CA GLU A 747 -5.68 -26.07 -13.85
C GLU A 747 -6.93 -25.17 -13.71
N ASN A 748 -7.06 -24.12 -14.52
CA ASN A 748 -8.28 -23.31 -14.52
C ASN A 748 -9.43 -24.04 -15.23
N THR A 749 -10.37 -24.54 -14.45
CA THR A 749 -11.59 -25.21 -14.92
C THR A 749 -12.85 -24.34 -14.83
N THR A 750 -12.74 -23.15 -14.27
CA THR A 750 -13.88 -22.26 -13.98
C THR A 750 -14.16 -21.31 -15.15
N ASN A 751 -13.11 -20.74 -15.74
CA ASN A 751 -13.20 -19.77 -16.83
C ASN A 751 -11.93 -19.79 -17.68
N ASP A 752 -11.82 -18.89 -18.63
CA ASP A 752 -10.70 -18.84 -19.59
C ASP A 752 -9.61 -17.82 -19.24
N LEU A 753 -9.59 -17.26 -18.00
CA LEU A 753 -8.59 -16.26 -17.59
C LEU A 753 -7.16 -16.83 -17.64
N GLY A 754 -6.95 -18.07 -17.22
CA GLY A 754 -5.64 -18.73 -17.32
C GLY A 754 -5.17 -18.89 -18.78
N LEU A 755 -6.09 -19.23 -19.68
CA LEU A 755 -5.79 -19.31 -21.12
C LEU A 755 -5.49 -17.92 -21.71
N GLN A 756 -6.27 -16.90 -21.37
CA GLN A 756 -6.05 -15.51 -21.80
C GLN A 756 -4.69 -14.99 -21.32
N LEU A 757 -4.33 -15.28 -20.05
CA LEU A 757 -3.01 -14.95 -19.51
C LEU A 757 -1.89 -15.64 -20.29
N TYR A 758 -2.03 -16.93 -20.59
CA TYR A 758 -1.05 -17.68 -21.37
C TYR A 758 -0.89 -17.11 -22.78
N ASP A 759 -1.98 -16.78 -23.47
CA ASP A 759 -1.94 -16.16 -24.79
C ASP A 759 -1.26 -14.78 -24.78
N ALA A 760 -1.55 -13.97 -23.76
CA ALA A 760 -0.87 -12.70 -23.54
C ALA A 760 0.62 -12.91 -23.23
N TRP A 761 0.96 -13.90 -22.41
CA TRP A 761 2.34 -14.25 -22.08
C TRP A 761 3.14 -14.65 -23.33
N VAL A 762 2.59 -15.50 -24.18
CA VAL A 762 3.22 -15.89 -25.46
C VAL A 762 3.43 -14.70 -26.38
N THR A 763 2.46 -13.79 -26.48
CA THR A 763 2.51 -12.65 -27.42
C THR A 763 3.32 -11.47 -26.92
N GLN A 764 3.50 -11.33 -25.59
CA GLN A 764 4.19 -10.21 -24.94
C GLN A 764 5.53 -10.61 -24.31
N GLY A 765 6.29 -11.45 -25.00
CA GLY A 765 7.70 -11.73 -24.68
C GLY A 765 7.94 -12.73 -23.56
N MET A 766 6.92 -13.50 -23.16
CA MET A 766 7.04 -14.65 -22.24
C MET A 766 7.71 -14.32 -20.89
N ALA A 767 7.45 -13.13 -20.34
CA ALA A 767 8.08 -12.64 -19.11
C ALA A 767 9.62 -12.85 -19.12
N ALA A 768 10.26 -12.45 -20.25
CA ALA A 768 11.70 -12.64 -20.42
C ALA A 768 12.49 -12.03 -19.24
N PRO A 769 13.48 -12.74 -18.69
CA PRO A 769 14.15 -12.33 -17.46
C PRO A 769 14.93 -11.02 -17.63
N VAL A 770 15.01 -10.26 -16.53
CA VAL A 770 15.83 -9.05 -16.44
C VAL A 770 17.22 -9.40 -15.94
N ALA A 771 18.25 -8.94 -16.64
CA ALA A 771 19.62 -8.99 -16.15
C ALA A 771 19.80 -7.96 -15.02
N MET A 772 19.90 -8.43 -13.78
CA MET A 772 20.18 -7.59 -12.60
C MET A 772 21.63 -7.11 -12.60
N ALA A 773 22.55 -8.00 -12.91
CA ALA A 773 23.97 -7.68 -13.02
C ALA A 773 24.65 -8.63 -14.01
N THR A 774 25.64 -8.12 -14.74
CA THR A 774 26.52 -8.92 -15.61
C THR A 774 27.97 -8.54 -15.34
N SER A 775 28.81 -9.55 -15.19
CA SER A 775 30.25 -9.39 -14.97
C SER A 775 31.05 -10.42 -15.78
N SER A 776 32.27 -10.08 -16.13
CA SER A 776 33.18 -10.99 -16.88
C SER A 776 34.56 -11.04 -16.22
N ILE A 777 35.21 -12.17 -16.32
CA ILE A 777 36.54 -12.40 -15.74
C ILE A 777 37.42 -13.22 -16.69
N ASP A 778 38.70 -12.87 -16.76
CA ASP A 778 39.71 -13.72 -17.37
C ASP A 778 40.26 -14.69 -16.33
N LEU A 779 40.36 -15.97 -16.70
CA LEU A 779 40.84 -17.05 -15.81
C LEU A 779 42.36 -17.19 -15.89
N ASN A 780 43.02 -17.06 -14.76
CA ASN A 780 44.48 -17.14 -14.67
C ASN A 780 44.91 -18.58 -14.37
N LEU A 781 45.20 -19.35 -15.40
CA LEU A 781 45.71 -20.72 -15.25
C LEU A 781 47.23 -20.70 -15.02
N THR A 782 47.69 -20.98 -13.82
CA THR A 782 49.11 -21.12 -13.50
C THR A 782 49.46 -22.60 -13.47
N ASP A 783 50.41 -23.04 -14.33
CA ASP A 783 50.91 -24.46 -14.42
C ASP A 783 51.85 -24.88 -13.25
N ALA A 784 51.87 -24.20 -12.12
CA ALA A 784 52.77 -24.53 -11.01
C ALA A 784 52.13 -24.32 -9.62
N PRO A 785 52.24 -25.29 -8.67
CA PRO A 785 51.87 -25.01 -7.29
C PRO A 785 53.01 -24.24 -6.62
N GLY A 786 52.79 -22.94 -6.38
CA GLY A 786 53.71 -22.23 -5.50
C GLY A 786 54.02 -20.75 -5.78
N ASP A 787 53.25 -20.00 -6.48
CA ASP A 787 53.42 -18.53 -6.46
C ASP A 787 52.18 -17.83 -5.90
N THR A 788 52.42 -16.95 -4.93
CA THR A 788 51.44 -15.94 -4.48
C THR A 788 50.76 -15.28 -5.67
N PRO A 789 49.47 -14.98 -5.65
CA PRO A 789 48.74 -14.34 -6.78
C PRO A 789 49.55 -13.13 -7.24
N ALA A 790 49.99 -13.14 -8.51
CA ALA A 790 50.72 -12.00 -9.10
C ALA A 790 49.66 -10.95 -9.44
N TYR A 791 49.46 -10.00 -8.55
CA TYR A 791 48.63 -8.82 -8.85
C TYR A 791 49.12 -8.14 -10.13
N ARG A 792 48.19 -7.72 -10.99
CA ARG A 792 48.51 -6.93 -12.19
C ARG A 792 48.21 -5.48 -11.92
N ASN A 793 49.01 -4.58 -12.48
CA ASN A 793 48.69 -3.18 -12.43
C ASN A 793 47.42 -2.89 -13.24
N HIS A 794 46.41 -2.40 -12.59
CA HIS A 794 45.10 -2.09 -13.19
C HIS A 794 44.51 -0.82 -12.56
N LEU A 795 43.81 -0.02 -13.35
CA LEU A 795 42.96 1.06 -12.86
C LEU A 795 41.51 0.77 -13.29
N GLY A 796 40.65 0.54 -12.33
CA GLY A 796 39.22 0.31 -12.53
C GLY A 796 38.46 1.55 -13.04
N GLN A 797 37.29 1.36 -13.66
CA GLN A 797 36.38 2.47 -13.88
C GLN A 797 35.82 2.89 -12.55
N ASN A 798 35.70 4.21 -12.31
CA ASN A 798 35.05 4.68 -11.09
C ASN A 798 33.56 4.35 -11.09
N LEU A 799 33.02 4.00 -9.91
CA LEU A 799 31.62 3.65 -9.69
C LEU A 799 31.06 4.47 -8.50
N PRO A 800 29.89 5.06 -8.68
CA PRO A 800 29.13 5.28 -9.93
C PRO A 800 29.85 6.23 -10.91
N ASN A 801 29.50 6.19 -12.20
CA ASN A 801 29.90 7.16 -13.21
C ASN A 801 28.84 7.27 -14.31
N PRO A 802 28.08 8.38 -14.41
CA PRO A 802 28.25 9.62 -13.64
C PRO A 802 27.99 9.45 -12.14
N PHE A 803 28.51 10.40 -11.32
CA PHE A 803 28.39 10.36 -9.86
C PHE A 803 27.98 11.69 -9.24
N ASN A 804 27.33 11.62 -8.06
CA ASN A 804 26.91 12.78 -7.24
C ASN A 804 26.84 12.39 -5.76
N PRO A 805 27.52 13.03 -4.82
CA PRO A 805 28.76 13.76 -5.01
C PRO A 805 30.03 12.90 -4.90
N SER A 806 29.89 11.55 -4.69
CA SER A 806 31.00 10.65 -4.41
C SER A 806 31.10 9.50 -5.41
N THR A 807 32.34 9.05 -5.62
CA THR A 807 32.65 7.88 -6.44
C THR A 807 33.80 7.10 -5.83
N LYS A 808 33.80 5.79 -6.05
CA LYS A 808 34.91 4.88 -5.71
C LYS A 808 35.78 4.65 -6.94
N ILE A 809 37.07 4.54 -6.75
CA ILE A 809 38.05 4.21 -7.76
C ILE A 809 38.83 3.02 -7.26
N SER A 810 38.64 1.86 -7.89
CA SER A 810 39.42 0.67 -7.62
C SER A 810 40.70 0.64 -8.45
N PHE A 811 41.77 0.09 -7.90
CA PHE A 811 43.00 -0.17 -8.63
C PHE A 811 43.78 -1.32 -8.03
N SER A 812 44.57 -1.98 -8.84
CA SER A 812 45.50 -3.03 -8.43
C SER A 812 46.92 -2.64 -8.70
N GLN A 813 47.84 -3.05 -7.82
CA GLN A 813 49.29 -2.86 -7.93
C GLN A 813 49.98 -4.22 -7.93
N ALA A 814 50.76 -4.47 -9.01
CA ALA A 814 51.44 -5.74 -9.22
C ALA A 814 52.60 -6.00 -8.24
N GLU A 815 53.31 -4.98 -7.82
CA GLU A 815 54.50 -5.07 -6.99
C GLU A 815 54.44 -4.05 -5.84
N ALA A 816 55.11 -4.34 -4.74
CA ALA A 816 55.25 -3.39 -3.65
C ALA A 816 55.99 -2.14 -4.11
N GLY A 817 55.43 -0.97 -3.87
CA GLY A 817 55.99 0.28 -4.34
C GLY A 817 55.12 1.49 -4.03
N TRP A 818 55.51 2.62 -4.57
CA TRP A 818 54.81 3.87 -4.39
C TRP A 818 53.61 3.91 -5.29
N ALA A 819 52.41 4.11 -4.76
CA ALA A 819 51.15 4.29 -5.50
C ALA A 819 50.62 5.70 -5.32
N ARG A 820 50.23 6.34 -6.42
CA ARG A 820 49.62 7.66 -6.42
C ARG A 820 48.34 7.65 -7.25
N VAL A 821 47.23 8.08 -6.63
CA VAL A 821 45.97 8.33 -7.34
C VAL A 821 45.64 9.81 -7.23
N ALA A 822 45.51 10.48 -8.36
CA ALA A 822 45.27 11.91 -8.41
C ALA A 822 44.13 12.27 -9.38
N ILE A 823 43.35 13.30 -9.03
CA ILE A 823 42.23 13.83 -9.79
C ILE A 823 42.66 15.10 -10.52
N TYR A 824 42.25 15.23 -11.77
CA TYR A 824 42.51 16.37 -12.63
C TYR A 824 41.21 16.90 -13.25
N ASP A 825 41.15 18.19 -13.49
CA ASP A 825 40.04 18.79 -14.26
C ASP A 825 40.21 18.58 -15.78
N SER A 826 39.25 19.05 -16.57
CA SER A 826 39.28 18.95 -18.03
C SER A 826 40.42 19.72 -18.71
N ALA A 827 41.06 20.66 -18.01
CA ALA A 827 42.23 21.39 -18.45
C ALA A 827 43.54 20.74 -18.01
N GLY A 828 43.50 19.58 -17.35
CA GLY A 828 44.68 18.86 -16.84
C GLY A 828 45.25 19.43 -15.54
N ARG A 829 44.58 20.33 -14.85
CA ARG A 829 45.04 20.89 -13.58
C ARG A 829 44.72 19.93 -12.45
N LEU A 830 45.67 19.73 -11.55
CA LEU A 830 45.48 18.89 -10.37
C LEU A 830 44.39 19.46 -9.45
N VAL A 831 43.39 18.66 -9.18
CA VAL A 831 42.26 18.98 -8.28
C VAL A 831 42.51 18.44 -6.88
N LYS A 832 42.91 17.16 -6.80
CA LYS A 832 43.16 16.49 -5.52
C LYS A 832 44.01 15.24 -5.68
N VAL A 833 44.87 14.97 -4.70
CA VAL A 833 45.53 13.68 -4.57
C VAL A 833 44.73 12.87 -3.55
N LEU A 834 44.27 11.71 -3.96
CA LEU A 834 43.47 10.79 -3.10
C LEU A 834 44.36 9.80 -2.34
N LEU A 835 45.45 9.38 -2.98
CA LEU A 835 46.46 8.48 -2.44
C LEU A 835 47.85 8.93 -2.92
N ASP A 836 48.81 8.90 -2.02
CA ASP A 836 50.24 9.12 -2.37
C ASP A 836 51.09 8.45 -1.27
N GLN A 837 51.25 7.12 -1.37
CA GLN A 837 51.97 6.35 -0.35
C GLN A 837 52.48 5.01 -0.86
N HIS A 838 53.42 4.41 -0.13
CA HIS A 838 53.88 3.07 -0.42
C HIS A 838 52.80 2.03 -0.10
N ARG A 839 52.58 1.09 -1.02
CA ARG A 839 51.65 -0.06 -0.90
C ARG A 839 52.34 -1.34 -1.27
N ASN A 840 51.85 -2.46 -0.71
CA ASN A 840 52.25 -3.78 -1.15
C ASN A 840 51.58 -4.14 -2.48
N ALA A 841 51.88 -5.25 -3.10
CA ALA A 841 51.09 -5.82 -4.17
C ALA A 841 49.71 -6.16 -3.63
N GLY A 842 48.62 -5.80 -4.40
CA GLY A 842 47.26 -6.02 -3.92
C GLY A 842 46.27 -5.11 -4.59
N ASP A 843 44.99 -5.34 -4.29
CA ASP A 843 43.86 -4.53 -4.73
C ASP A 843 43.55 -3.45 -3.70
N TYR A 844 43.15 -2.29 -4.18
CA TYR A 844 42.92 -1.09 -3.38
C TYR A 844 41.75 -0.29 -3.91
N GLU A 845 41.09 0.43 -3.01
CA GLU A 845 40.01 1.35 -3.33
C GLU A 845 40.29 2.72 -2.70
N VAL A 846 40.00 3.80 -3.44
CA VAL A 846 40.00 5.17 -2.93
C VAL A 846 38.70 5.85 -3.31
N ARG A 847 38.22 6.74 -2.44
CA ARG A 847 36.98 7.46 -2.67
C ARG A 847 37.22 8.94 -2.91
N TRP A 848 36.55 9.51 -3.89
CA TRP A 848 36.51 10.95 -4.12
C TRP A 848 35.12 11.51 -3.89
N MET A 849 35.01 12.57 -3.08
CA MET A 849 33.78 13.22 -2.65
C MET A 849 33.47 14.50 -3.47
N GLY A 850 33.96 14.63 -4.67
CA GLY A 850 33.74 15.84 -5.51
C GLY A 850 34.27 17.12 -4.88
N ARG A 851 35.38 17.04 -4.12
CA ARG A 851 36.04 18.18 -3.47
C ARG A 851 37.51 18.30 -3.89
N ASP A 852 38.00 19.54 -3.95
CA ASP A 852 39.41 19.83 -4.21
C ASP A 852 40.31 19.58 -2.97
N ALA A 853 41.59 19.93 -3.10
CA ALA A 853 42.56 19.75 -2.00
C ALA A 853 42.24 20.62 -0.76
N SER A 854 41.52 21.73 -0.94
CA SER A 854 41.11 22.65 0.14
C SER A 854 39.75 22.22 0.78
N GLY A 855 39.10 21.16 0.28
CA GLY A 855 37.82 20.70 0.77
C GLY A 855 36.59 21.39 0.14
N VAL A 856 36.81 22.30 -0.80
CA VAL A 856 35.73 23.00 -1.48
C VAL A 856 35.11 22.10 -2.57
N LYS A 857 33.78 22.08 -2.68
CA LYS A 857 33.06 21.34 -3.73
C LYS A 857 33.43 21.87 -5.12
N VAL A 858 33.82 20.97 -6.00
CA VAL A 858 34.15 21.35 -7.39
C VAL A 858 32.89 21.39 -8.25
N SER A 859 32.92 22.00 -9.41
CA SER A 859 31.77 22.15 -10.32
C SER A 859 31.41 20.82 -10.97
N SER A 860 30.13 20.64 -11.38
CA SER A 860 29.73 19.55 -12.29
C SER A 860 30.56 19.62 -13.59
N GLY A 861 30.92 18.48 -14.11
CA GLY A 861 31.71 18.40 -15.34
C GLY A 861 32.55 17.13 -15.45
N LEU A 862 33.38 17.13 -16.51
CA LEU A 862 34.30 16.04 -16.79
C LEU A 862 35.58 16.20 -15.98
N TYR A 863 36.00 15.13 -15.31
CA TYR A 863 37.26 15.01 -14.58
C TYR A 863 38.00 13.77 -15.06
N PHE A 864 39.32 13.76 -14.80
CA PHE A 864 40.20 12.62 -15.06
C PHE A 864 40.81 12.17 -13.74
N TYR A 865 41.03 10.89 -13.60
CA TYR A 865 41.83 10.33 -12.50
C TYR A 865 42.93 9.47 -13.07
N GLN A 866 44.10 9.59 -12.46
CA GLN A 866 45.31 8.90 -12.87
C GLN A 866 45.86 8.06 -11.71
N LEU A 867 46.20 6.84 -12.02
CA LEU A 867 47.00 5.96 -11.17
C LEU A 867 48.44 5.95 -11.70
N GLU A 868 49.40 6.13 -10.82
CA GLU A 868 50.84 5.94 -11.05
C GLU A 868 51.37 4.92 -10.04
N THR A 869 52.00 3.84 -10.51
CA THR A 869 52.70 2.81 -9.73
C THR A 869 54.03 2.50 -10.40
N PRO A 870 54.94 1.73 -9.76
CA PRO A 870 56.21 1.36 -10.42
C PRO A 870 55.93 0.67 -11.76
N GLY A 871 56.46 1.29 -12.84
CA GLY A 871 56.34 0.75 -14.21
C GLY A 871 54.98 0.85 -14.87
N TYR A 872 53.93 1.49 -14.20
CA TYR A 872 52.61 1.60 -14.78
C TYR A 872 51.99 2.96 -14.51
N SER A 873 51.30 3.49 -15.52
CA SER A 873 50.47 4.68 -15.40
C SER A 873 49.21 4.50 -16.26
N ALA A 874 48.05 4.80 -15.69
CA ALA A 874 46.77 4.75 -16.39
C ALA A 874 45.91 5.95 -16.01
N THR A 875 45.12 6.45 -16.98
CA THR A 875 44.18 7.55 -16.76
C THR A 875 42.81 7.18 -17.30
N LYS A 876 41.78 7.46 -16.51
CA LYS A 876 40.38 7.30 -16.91
C LYS A 876 39.60 8.58 -16.71
N LYS A 877 38.45 8.68 -17.37
CA LYS A 877 37.50 9.79 -17.26
C LYS A 877 36.35 9.48 -16.34
N MET A 878 35.82 10.49 -15.69
CA MET A 878 34.60 10.39 -14.86
C MET A 878 33.78 11.68 -14.98
N VAL A 879 32.49 11.59 -14.75
CA VAL A 879 31.55 12.71 -14.84
C VAL A 879 30.92 12.97 -13.47
N LEU A 880 31.11 14.19 -12.97
CA LEU A 880 30.44 14.66 -11.76
C LEU A 880 29.16 15.40 -12.16
N LEU A 881 28.03 14.96 -11.66
CA LEU A 881 26.76 15.67 -11.73
C LEU A 881 26.45 16.28 -10.35
N LYS A 882 25.66 17.35 -10.33
CA LYS A 882 25.16 18.00 -9.10
C LYS A 882 23.64 17.95 -9.12
#